data_26dceac3ed26b2d9b201e4a2f7371095
#
_entry.id   26dceac3ed26b2d9b201e4a2f7371095
#
_cell.length_a   1.000
_cell.length_b   1.000
_cell.length_c   1.000
_cell.angle_alpha   90.00
_cell.angle_beta   90.00
_cell.angle_gamma   90.00
#
_symmetry.space_group_name_H-M   'P 1'
#
loop_
_entity.id
_entity.type
_entity.pdbx_description
1 polymer ?
#
loop_
_entity_poly.entity_id
_entity_poly.type
_entity_poly.pdbx_seq_one_letter_code
_entity_poly.pdbx_strand_id
1 'polypeptide(L)'
;MFKNPRYAFLKAILTFCTSCFAGIACGQFSQIPPPPQEPARLTIRDERLSFFDDPSEPKSIAPPELDGLSLPAPMSFPPETSPYQLSTFQAPLGFTGPSSVVPTESQNTSHFIPLEDRWRIGSPTWDRYGKGHPVGDDYPFVLGAWYDPYNQNVLKGDFPIAGQDTFLKLQIKQINLFEYRQTPIPTTPFEATQNPFQNEFFGNPNQFLFAQYNSVGFDLFKGDAAFKPADWRLRMNAIFNQNYLHVEELAVVSPDVRDGKNRHRTDWALEEWFYETKIADMSANYDFLSVRAGSQPFTSDFRGFIFSDTNRGVRVFGNRFSNQDQYNVVWFDQTEKDTNSLLNTFDDRHQNTLIANYYRQDFIFPGYNSELSFHYNRDKASTKFDDNRFLVRPDPVGVFSPHQVDAFYLGWAGNGHVNRYNVSHAMYYATGVDELNPIAGSRQDINAFMGALELSYDRDWARFRCSYFYASGDSDPNDSRATGFDAIFDNPNFAGGEFSYWNRQQIRLFGVNLVNRQSIVPNLRSSKFQGQTNFVNPGIQLVNTGFDADLTTKLKLITNANYLWFNQTASLETLVFQSPIRDQIGLDLSGGFEYRPLLNNNVIFVGGLSGLIVGNGFRDLYQPLQGDVSNLAAGFFEASFEY
;
A
#
# COMPACT_ATOMS: atom_id res chain seq x y z
N MET A 1 -19.68 -39.52 -9.37
CA MET A 1 -19.14 -38.76 -10.52
C MET A 1 -19.03 -37.28 -10.06
N PHE A 2 -18.05 -36.96 -9.25
CA PHE A 2 -17.83 -35.60 -8.73
C PHE A 2 -16.90 -34.87 -9.68
N LYS A 3 -17.43 -33.85 -10.37
CA LYS A 3 -16.63 -32.98 -11.22
C LYS A 3 -15.69 -32.16 -10.34
N ASN A 4 -14.40 -32.29 -10.59
CA ASN A 4 -13.29 -31.65 -9.91
C ASN A 4 -13.49 -30.12 -9.87
N PRO A 5 -13.63 -29.46 -8.70
CA PRO A 5 -13.89 -28.02 -8.60
C PRO A 5 -12.77 -27.16 -9.20
N ARG A 6 -11.58 -27.71 -9.39
CA ARG A 6 -10.42 -27.06 -10.04
C ARG A 6 -10.76 -26.56 -11.46
N TYR A 7 -11.58 -27.33 -12.21
CA TYR A 7 -11.97 -26.95 -13.57
C TYR A 7 -13.12 -25.94 -13.63
N ALA A 8 -13.98 -25.90 -12.63
CA ALA A 8 -15.12 -24.98 -12.62
C ALA A 8 -14.68 -23.54 -12.35
N PHE A 9 -13.73 -23.33 -11.42
CA PHE A 9 -13.24 -22.01 -11.08
C PHE A 9 -12.32 -21.43 -12.16
N LEU A 10 -11.36 -22.24 -12.67
CA LEU A 10 -10.49 -21.81 -13.78
C LEU A 10 -11.33 -21.51 -15.04
N LYS A 11 -12.37 -22.31 -15.29
CA LYS A 11 -13.29 -22.06 -16.39
C LYS A 11 -14.16 -20.82 -16.17
N ALA A 12 -14.56 -20.52 -14.95
CA ALA A 12 -15.30 -19.30 -14.60
C ALA A 12 -14.43 -18.05 -14.78
N ILE A 13 -13.17 -18.07 -14.33
CA ILE A 13 -12.22 -16.95 -14.51
C ILE A 13 -11.86 -16.79 -15.98
N LEU A 14 -11.52 -17.88 -16.69
CA LEU A 14 -11.23 -17.82 -18.13
C LEU A 14 -12.46 -17.40 -18.94
N THR A 15 -13.66 -17.86 -18.60
CA THR A 15 -14.90 -17.45 -19.27
C THR A 15 -15.24 -16.00 -18.94
N PHE A 16 -15.01 -15.55 -17.72
CA PHE A 16 -15.20 -14.13 -17.34
C PHE A 16 -14.19 -13.23 -18.05
N CYS A 17 -12.90 -13.60 -18.05
CA CYS A 17 -11.87 -12.88 -18.81
C CYS A 17 -12.14 -12.88 -20.31
N THR A 18 -12.49 -14.03 -20.91
CA THR A 18 -12.80 -14.11 -22.35
C THR A 18 -14.10 -13.42 -22.71
N SER A 19 -15.11 -13.42 -21.85
CA SER A 19 -16.38 -12.70 -22.09
C SER A 19 -16.18 -11.18 -21.98
N CYS A 20 -15.35 -10.70 -21.06
CA CYS A 20 -14.98 -9.29 -20.98
C CYS A 20 -14.13 -8.86 -22.19
N PHE A 21 -13.18 -9.69 -22.62
CA PHE A 21 -12.38 -9.39 -23.83
C PHE A 21 -13.17 -9.52 -25.12
N ALA A 22 -14.08 -10.51 -25.25
CA ALA A 22 -14.91 -10.66 -26.43
C ALA A 22 -15.98 -9.56 -26.57
N GLY A 23 -16.52 -9.06 -25.45
CA GLY A 23 -17.46 -7.93 -25.46
C GLY A 23 -16.82 -6.61 -25.88
N ILE A 24 -15.54 -6.42 -25.59
CA ILE A 24 -14.77 -5.22 -25.97
C ILE A 24 -14.29 -5.31 -27.42
N ALA A 25 -13.96 -6.52 -27.90
CA ALA A 25 -13.43 -6.72 -29.26
C ALA A 25 -14.48 -6.66 -30.36
N CYS A 26 -15.75 -7.02 -30.08
CA CYS A 26 -16.80 -7.05 -31.13
C CYS A 26 -17.59 -5.74 -31.32
N GLY A 27 -17.40 -4.73 -30.46
CA GLY A 27 -18.23 -3.52 -30.50
C GLY A 27 -17.65 -2.31 -31.22
N GLN A 28 -16.38 -2.29 -31.60
CA GLN A 28 -15.73 -1.05 -32.09
C GLN A 28 -14.86 -1.18 -33.34
N PHE A 29 -14.85 -2.29 -34.06
CA PHE A 29 -14.03 -2.42 -35.28
C PHE A 29 -14.73 -2.03 -36.59
N SER A 30 -15.87 -1.39 -36.56
CA SER A 30 -16.58 -1.08 -37.82
C SER A 30 -16.47 0.35 -38.33
N GLN A 31 -15.68 1.24 -37.74
CA GLN A 31 -15.37 2.54 -38.37
C GLN A 31 -14.10 3.16 -37.77
N ILE A 32 -12.94 2.78 -38.35
CA ILE A 32 -11.74 3.60 -38.23
C ILE A 32 -11.80 4.59 -39.39
N PRO A 33 -11.91 5.89 -39.17
CA PRO A 33 -11.70 6.87 -40.24
C PRO A 33 -10.25 6.79 -40.70
N PRO A 34 -9.95 7.04 -41.98
CA PRO A 34 -8.57 7.05 -42.45
C PRO A 34 -7.75 8.09 -41.68
N PRO A 35 -6.47 7.84 -41.43
CA PRO A 35 -5.61 8.76 -40.68
C PRO A 35 -5.65 10.14 -41.36
N PRO A 36 -5.68 11.21 -40.56
CA PRO A 36 -5.61 12.56 -41.13
C PRO A 36 -4.29 12.71 -41.90
N GLN A 37 -4.37 13.21 -43.10
CA GLN A 37 -3.20 13.56 -43.92
C GLN A 37 -2.33 14.51 -43.12
N GLU A 38 -1.04 14.26 -43.07
CA GLU A 38 -0.05 15.14 -42.45
C GLU A 38 -0.21 16.55 -42.97
N PRO A 39 -0.31 17.57 -42.10
CA PRO A 39 -0.23 18.93 -42.54
C PRO A 39 1.16 19.22 -43.09
N ALA A 40 1.21 19.81 -44.28
CA ALA A 40 2.43 20.19 -44.95
C ALA A 40 3.38 20.93 -44.00
N ARG A 41 4.64 20.49 -43.96
CA ARG A 41 5.72 21.16 -43.24
C ARG A 41 5.84 22.60 -43.70
N LEU A 42 5.41 23.54 -42.88
CA LEU A 42 5.77 24.94 -43.01
C LEU A 42 7.22 25.12 -42.57
N THR A 43 8.10 25.28 -43.54
CA THR A 43 9.45 25.80 -43.33
C THR A 43 9.36 27.25 -42.95
N ILE A 44 9.57 27.59 -41.69
CA ILE A 44 9.73 28.95 -41.22
C ILE A 44 11.10 29.43 -41.66
N ARG A 45 11.12 30.35 -42.65
CA ARG A 45 12.29 31.13 -42.98
C ARG A 45 12.46 32.20 -41.90
N ASP A 46 13.67 32.29 -41.36
CA ASP A 46 14.15 33.41 -40.55
C ASP A 46 14.12 34.69 -41.40
N GLU A 47 13.15 35.57 -41.20
CA GLU A 47 13.23 36.94 -41.61
C GLU A 47 13.04 37.84 -40.40
N ARG A 48 14.14 38.46 -40.00
CA ARG A 48 14.15 39.58 -39.05
C ARG A 48 13.43 40.75 -39.72
N LEU A 49 12.25 41.11 -39.21
CA LEU A 49 11.58 42.37 -39.54
C LEU A 49 11.61 43.27 -38.29
N SER A 50 12.41 44.31 -38.39
CA SER A 50 12.35 45.49 -37.54
C SER A 50 11.07 46.22 -37.82
N PHE A 51 10.19 46.42 -36.85
CA PHE A 51 9.06 47.31 -36.93
C PHE A 51 9.35 48.63 -36.22
N PHE A 52 9.06 49.69 -36.94
CA PHE A 52 9.15 51.08 -36.50
C PHE A 52 8.09 51.42 -35.47
N ASP A 53 8.48 52.24 -34.48
CA ASP A 53 7.60 52.86 -33.51
C ASP A 53 6.54 53.75 -34.17
N ASP A 54 5.26 53.50 -33.86
CA ASP A 54 4.15 54.42 -34.15
C ASP A 54 3.76 55.15 -32.84
N PRO A 55 3.80 56.48 -32.77
CA PRO A 55 3.67 57.20 -31.52
C PRO A 55 2.25 57.59 -31.12
N SER A 56 1.20 56.82 -31.47
CA SER A 56 -0.18 57.26 -31.26
C SER A 56 -1.13 56.34 -30.50
N GLU A 57 -0.65 55.39 -29.70
CA GLU A 57 -1.53 54.64 -28.79
C GLU A 57 -1.41 55.08 -27.32
N PRO A 58 -2.54 55.23 -26.59
CA PRO A 58 -2.51 55.63 -25.19
C PRO A 58 -1.91 54.49 -24.35
N LYS A 59 -0.86 54.79 -23.57
CA LYS A 59 -0.23 53.89 -22.62
C LYS A 59 -1.27 53.35 -21.65
N SER A 60 -1.63 52.09 -21.78
CA SER A 60 -2.29 51.36 -20.72
C SER A 60 -1.28 51.19 -19.56
N ILE A 61 -1.66 51.67 -18.40
CA ILE A 61 -0.90 51.45 -17.17
C ILE A 61 -1.02 49.95 -16.84
N ALA A 62 0.01 49.17 -17.12
CA ALA A 62 0.09 47.80 -16.69
C ALA A 62 0.07 47.76 -15.15
N PRO A 63 -0.69 46.84 -14.54
CA PRO A 63 -0.57 46.63 -13.11
C PRO A 63 0.87 46.22 -12.79
N PRO A 64 1.38 46.56 -11.59
CA PRO A 64 2.74 46.19 -11.22
C PRO A 64 2.94 44.68 -11.33
N GLU A 65 3.94 44.27 -12.09
CA GLU A 65 4.41 42.88 -12.13
C GLU A 65 4.74 42.47 -10.71
N LEU A 66 3.94 41.58 -10.18
CA LEU A 66 4.28 40.81 -8.97
C LEU A 66 5.28 39.69 -9.38
N ASP A 67 6.51 40.12 -9.64
CA ASP A 67 7.62 39.19 -9.77
C ASP A 67 7.80 38.46 -8.43
N GLY A 68 7.59 37.15 -8.45
CA GLY A 68 8.04 36.28 -7.37
C GLY A 68 7.00 35.46 -6.61
N LEU A 69 5.73 35.42 -7.03
CA LEU A 69 4.77 34.44 -6.47
C LEU A 69 4.70 33.20 -7.38
N SER A 70 5.70 32.34 -7.30
CA SER A 70 5.51 30.93 -7.62
C SER A 70 4.52 30.36 -6.61
N LEU A 71 3.30 30.05 -7.07
CA LEU A 71 2.34 29.29 -6.26
C LEU A 71 3.03 28.00 -5.78
N PRO A 72 3.05 27.73 -4.47
CA PRO A 72 3.59 26.46 -3.99
C PRO A 72 2.79 25.32 -4.63
N ALA A 73 3.51 24.32 -5.10
CA ALA A 73 2.91 23.09 -5.58
C ALA A 73 1.92 22.54 -4.52
N PRO A 74 0.75 22.02 -4.92
CA PRO A 74 -0.19 21.47 -3.96
C PRO A 74 0.52 20.46 -3.09
N MET A 75 0.36 20.59 -1.77
CA MET A 75 0.95 19.68 -0.78
C MET A 75 0.47 18.27 -1.07
N SER A 76 1.34 17.43 -1.64
CA SER A 76 1.15 15.99 -1.61
C SER A 76 1.53 15.50 -0.22
N PHE A 77 0.58 15.47 0.70
CA PHE A 77 0.75 14.61 1.86
C PHE A 77 0.95 13.19 1.33
N PRO A 78 1.88 12.40 1.90
CA PRO A 78 1.89 10.98 1.62
C PRO A 78 0.45 10.48 1.82
N PRO A 79 -0.13 9.73 0.87
CA PRO A 79 -1.50 9.30 0.98
C PRO A 79 -1.67 8.57 2.30
N GLU A 80 -2.66 8.98 3.10
CA GLU A 80 -3.02 8.28 4.32
C GLU A 80 -3.47 6.87 3.90
N THR A 81 -2.56 5.93 3.97
CA THR A 81 -2.83 4.54 3.60
C THR A 81 -3.66 3.92 4.71
N SER A 82 -4.87 3.58 4.39
CA SER A 82 -5.71 2.78 5.27
C SER A 82 -5.17 1.35 5.33
N PRO A 83 -5.01 0.72 6.51
CA PRO A 83 -4.46 -0.61 6.65
C PRO A 83 -5.31 -1.71 5.98
N TYR A 84 -6.55 -1.41 5.65
CA TYR A 84 -7.43 -2.30 4.89
C TYR A 84 -7.48 -1.95 3.39
N GLN A 85 -6.58 -1.10 2.91
CA GLN A 85 -6.35 -1.03 1.46
C GLN A 85 -5.74 -2.35 1.01
N LEU A 86 -6.62 -3.25 0.62
CA LEU A 86 -6.25 -4.53 0.04
C LEU A 86 -5.62 -4.34 -1.33
N SER A 87 -5.95 -3.26 -2.00
CA SER A 87 -5.29 -2.78 -3.20
C SER A 87 -4.66 -1.42 -2.96
N THR A 88 -3.40 -1.28 -3.29
CA THR A 88 -2.69 -0.01 -3.23
C THR A 88 -2.96 0.76 -4.52
N PHE A 89 -4.05 1.51 -4.55
CA PHE A 89 -4.34 2.45 -5.65
C PHE A 89 -3.43 3.68 -5.64
N GLN A 90 -2.21 3.51 -5.21
CA GLN A 90 -1.23 4.56 -5.33
C GLN A 90 -0.84 4.69 -6.79
N ALA A 91 -0.86 5.91 -7.29
CA ALA A 91 -0.23 6.19 -8.56
C ALA A 91 1.18 5.60 -8.55
N PRO A 92 1.64 4.99 -9.63
CA PRO A 92 3.00 4.47 -9.72
C PRO A 92 3.98 5.55 -9.28
N LEU A 93 4.96 5.19 -8.47
CA LEU A 93 5.99 6.12 -8.01
C LEU A 93 6.64 6.82 -9.22
N GLY A 94 6.76 8.14 -9.13
CA GLY A 94 7.22 8.97 -10.23
C GLY A 94 6.10 9.44 -11.18
N PHE A 95 4.86 8.98 -11.01
CA PHE A 95 3.72 9.54 -11.70
C PHE A 95 3.01 10.55 -10.77
N THR A 96 3.41 11.79 -10.81
CA THR A 96 2.87 12.87 -9.96
C THR A 96 1.59 13.49 -10.53
N GLY A 97 0.76 12.72 -11.19
CA GLY A 97 -0.50 13.19 -11.76
C GLY A 97 -0.33 13.95 -13.08
N PRO A 98 -1.43 14.49 -13.63
CA PRO A 98 -1.37 15.33 -14.81
C PRO A 98 -0.43 16.50 -14.52
N SER A 99 0.44 16.83 -15.47
CA SER A 99 1.28 18.01 -15.35
C SER A 99 0.42 19.17 -14.90
N SER A 100 0.73 19.75 -13.75
CA SER A 100 0.02 20.89 -13.17
C SER A 100 0.19 22.19 -13.99
N VAL A 101 0.62 22.08 -15.25
CA VAL A 101 0.65 23.20 -16.18
C VAL A 101 -0.78 23.56 -16.52
N VAL A 102 -1.32 24.50 -15.77
CA VAL A 102 -2.60 25.14 -16.12
C VAL A 102 -2.38 25.84 -17.46
N PRO A 103 -3.18 25.52 -18.51
CA PRO A 103 -3.08 26.23 -19.76
C PRO A 103 -3.27 27.72 -19.51
N THR A 104 -2.43 28.57 -20.09
CA THR A 104 -2.62 30.00 -20.02
C THR A 104 -3.95 30.38 -20.69
N GLU A 105 -4.57 31.49 -20.28
CA GLU A 105 -5.84 31.94 -20.87
C GLU A 105 -5.78 32.04 -22.41
N SER A 106 -4.62 32.39 -22.96
CA SER A 106 -4.38 32.42 -24.40
C SER A 106 -4.41 31.06 -25.10
N GLN A 107 -4.31 29.95 -24.34
CA GLN A 107 -4.40 28.58 -24.86
C GLN A 107 -5.82 28.02 -24.75
N ASN A 108 -6.73 28.72 -24.07
CA ASN A 108 -8.12 28.34 -24.01
C ASN A 108 -8.81 28.74 -25.31
N THR A 109 -9.27 27.77 -26.06
CA THR A 109 -10.07 28.04 -27.25
C THR A 109 -11.48 28.48 -26.86
N SER A 110 -12.17 29.23 -27.75
CA SER A 110 -13.59 29.60 -27.56
C SER A 110 -14.54 28.39 -27.46
N HIS A 111 -14.05 27.20 -27.69
CA HIS A 111 -14.78 25.92 -27.57
C HIS A 111 -14.58 25.21 -26.23
N PHE A 112 -13.78 25.77 -25.34
CA PHE A 112 -13.61 25.22 -24.01
C PHE A 112 -14.87 25.48 -23.19
N ILE A 113 -15.65 24.43 -22.95
CA ILE A 113 -16.76 24.45 -21.99
C ILE A 113 -16.22 23.88 -20.69
N PRO A 114 -16.12 24.68 -19.61
CA PRO A 114 -15.72 24.16 -18.32
C PRO A 114 -16.72 23.08 -17.89
N LEU A 115 -16.21 21.88 -17.57
CA LEU A 115 -17.02 20.88 -16.90
C LEU A 115 -17.32 21.34 -15.49
N GLU A 116 -18.58 21.23 -15.07
CA GLU A 116 -18.94 21.38 -13.67
C GLU A 116 -18.28 20.27 -12.87
N ASP A 117 -17.36 20.63 -12.00
CA ASP A 117 -16.75 19.71 -11.06
C ASP A 117 -16.68 20.36 -9.67
N ARG A 118 -16.38 19.56 -8.65
CA ARG A 118 -16.34 19.98 -7.26
C ARG A 118 -15.40 21.18 -7.01
N TRP A 119 -14.37 21.34 -7.82
CA TRP A 119 -13.35 22.38 -7.69
C TRP A 119 -13.69 23.66 -8.44
N ARG A 120 -14.61 23.60 -9.41
CA ARG A 120 -15.02 24.72 -10.27
C ARG A 120 -16.39 25.27 -9.93
N ILE A 121 -17.14 24.55 -9.10
CA ILE A 121 -18.44 25.02 -8.63
C ILE A 121 -18.20 26.24 -7.75
N GLY A 122 -18.90 27.31 -8.01
CA GLY A 122 -18.78 28.58 -7.32
C GLY A 122 -19.09 28.47 -5.82
N SER A 123 -18.73 29.49 -5.10
CA SER A 123 -18.93 29.54 -3.66
C SER A 123 -20.39 29.40 -3.29
N PRO A 124 -20.68 28.64 -2.22
CA PRO A 124 -22.03 28.53 -1.66
C PRO A 124 -22.54 29.86 -1.12
N THR A 125 -23.78 29.88 -0.64
CA THR A 125 -24.44 31.06 -0.07
C THR A 125 -23.83 31.58 1.25
N TRP A 126 -22.62 31.15 1.59
CA TRP A 126 -21.82 31.58 2.74
C TRP A 126 -20.56 32.32 2.29
N ASP A 127 -20.18 33.33 3.03
CA ASP A 127 -19.00 34.12 2.76
C ASP A 127 -17.77 33.45 3.40
N ARG A 128 -17.05 32.66 2.62
CA ARG A 128 -15.86 31.90 3.07
C ARG A 128 -14.78 32.78 3.70
N TYR A 129 -14.68 34.01 3.26
CA TYR A 129 -13.58 34.90 3.65
C TYR A 129 -14.05 36.09 4.51
N GLY A 130 -15.34 36.18 4.84
CA GLY A 130 -15.90 37.30 5.63
C GLY A 130 -15.79 38.64 4.92
N LYS A 131 -15.78 38.67 3.60
CA LYS A 131 -15.60 39.90 2.79
C LYS A 131 -16.90 40.59 2.45
N GLY A 132 -18.04 39.97 2.72
CA GLY A 132 -19.36 40.54 2.51
C GLY A 132 -19.73 40.75 1.04
N HIS A 133 -19.10 40.04 0.09
CA HIS A 133 -19.49 40.16 -1.32
C HIS A 133 -20.81 39.45 -1.62
N PRO A 134 -21.58 39.91 -2.62
CA PRO A 134 -22.89 39.33 -2.95
C PRO A 134 -22.77 37.86 -3.38
N VAL A 135 -23.81 37.09 -3.03
CA VAL A 135 -24.01 35.74 -3.56
C VAL A 135 -24.18 35.84 -5.08
N GLY A 136 -23.31 35.19 -5.85
CA GLY A 136 -23.38 35.20 -7.32
C GLY A 136 -22.12 35.74 -7.99
N ASP A 137 -21.18 36.31 -7.24
CA ASP A 137 -19.86 36.68 -7.78
C ASP A 137 -18.99 35.44 -8.07
N ASP A 138 -19.36 34.33 -7.47
CA ASP A 138 -18.68 33.04 -7.64
C ASP A 138 -19.51 32.13 -8.56
N TYR A 139 -19.01 31.88 -9.75
CA TYR A 139 -19.67 31.06 -10.77
C TYR A 139 -18.87 29.76 -11.03
N PRO A 140 -19.54 28.68 -11.42
CA PRO A 140 -20.98 28.38 -11.35
C PRO A 140 -21.39 27.87 -9.98
N PHE A 141 -22.52 28.32 -9.43
CA PHE A 141 -23.08 27.83 -8.19
C PHE A 141 -24.29 26.93 -8.47
N VAL A 142 -24.20 25.68 -8.06
CA VAL A 142 -25.31 24.72 -8.12
C VAL A 142 -25.46 24.05 -6.77
N LEU A 143 -26.64 24.15 -6.17
CA LEU A 143 -26.95 23.45 -4.93
C LEU A 143 -27.11 21.95 -5.25
N GLY A 144 -26.20 21.13 -4.76
CA GLY A 144 -26.23 19.67 -4.91
C GLY A 144 -27.19 18.99 -3.94
N ALA A 145 -27.45 17.73 -4.20
CA ALA A 145 -28.22 16.85 -3.31
C ALA A 145 -27.28 16.07 -2.37
N TRP A 146 -27.74 15.77 -1.16
CA TRP A 146 -26.94 15.07 -0.15
C TRP A 146 -26.45 13.69 -0.60
N TYR A 147 -27.12 13.05 -1.54
CA TYR A 147 -26.77 11.74 -2.09
C TYR A 147 -25.85 11.83 -3.31
N ASP A 148 -25.63 13.03 -3.87
CA ASP A 148 -24.76 13.23 -5.03
C ASP A 148 -23.36 13.67 -4.57
N PRO A 149 -22.33 12.81 -4.69
CA PRO A 149 -20.99 13.18 -4.25
C PRO A 149 -20.25 14.11 -5.24
N TYR A 150 -20.78 14.34 -6.44
CA TYR A 150 -20.11 15.08 -7.49
C TYR A 150 -20.50 16.56 -7.57
N ASN A 151 -21.66 16.90 -7.04
CA ASN A 151 -22.10 18.28 -6.92
C ASN A 151 -21.86 18.79 -5.50
N GLN A 152 -22.05 20.08 -5.29
CA GLN A 152 -21.90 20.68 -3.97
C GLN A 152 -22.75 19.94 -2.94
N ASN A 153 -22.09 19.39 -1.92
CA ASN A 153 -22.73 18.52 -0.95
C ASN A 153 -22.19 18.80 0.46
N VAL A 154 -23.07 19.12 1.38
CA VAL A 154 -22.73 19.42 2.78
C VAL A 154 -22.00 18.25 3.45
N LEU A 155 -22.32 17.00 3.08
CA LEU A 155 -21.68 15.79 3.62
C LEU A 155 -20.31 15.48 3.00
N LYS A 156 -19.87 16.28 2.01
CA LYS A 156 -18.55 16.18 1.37
C LYS A 156 -17.63 17.37 1.70
N GLY A 157 -18.08 18.23 2.63
CA GLY A 157 -17.29 19.37 3.08
C GLY A 157 -17.33 20.56 2.14
N ASP A 158 -18.31 20.63 1.23
CA ASP A 158 -18.42 21.77 0.29
C ASP A 158 -19.06 22.99 0.96
N PHE A 159 -19.87 22.78 2.00
CA PHE A 159 -20.49 23.80 2.81
C PHE A 159 -20.14 23.62 4.27
N PRO A 160 -19.98 24.69 5.05
CA PRO A 160 -19.82 24.57 6.49
C PRO A 160 -21.13 24.09 7.14
N ILE A 161 -21.01 23.23 8.14
CA ILE A 161 -22.13 22.78 8.97
C ILE A 161 -22.35 23.67 10.20
N ALA A 162 -21.31 24.44 10.58
CA ALA A 162 -21.38 25.39 11.67
C ALA A 162 -20.46 26.59 11.39
N GLY A 163 -20.96 27.80 11.66
CA GLY A 163 -20.20 29.03 11.38
C GLY A 163 -19.87 29.18 9.89
N GLN A 164 -18.66 29.66 9.61
CA GLN A 164 -18.16 29.92 8.25
C GLN A 164 -17.01 28.98 7.86
N ASP A 165 -16.53 28.14 8.77
CA ASP A 165 -15.24 27.46 8.67
C ASP A 165 -15.22 26.03 9.26
N THR A 166 -16.38 25.49 9.68
CA THR A 166 -16.47 24.13 10.23
C THR A 166 -17.21 23.22 9.26
N PHE A 167 -16.54 22.19 8.79
CA PHE A 167 -16.99 21.31 7.71
C PHE A 167 -17.10 19.87 8.19
N LEU A 168 -18.02 19.11 7.59
CA LEU A 168 -18.17 17.68 7.78
C LEU A 168 -17.95 16.95 6.48
N LYS A 169 -17.09 15.91 6.48
CA LYS A 169 -16.94 14.97 5.37
C LYS A 169 -17.39 13.58 5.82
N LEU A 170 -18.36 13.02 5.13
CA LEU A 170 -18.78 11.62 5.26
C LEU A 170 -18.13 10.80 4.15
N GLN A 171 -17.60 9.64 4.52
CA GLN A 171 -17.04 8.66 3.60
C GLN A 171 -17.66 7.31 3.90
N ILE A 172 -18.21 6.65 2.88
CA ILE A 172 -18.72 5.28 2.99
C ILE A 172 -17.96 4.47 1.94
N LYS A 173 -17.33 3.36 2.35
CA LYS A 173 -16.57 2.52 1.45
C LYS A 173 -16.90 1.06 1.69
N GLN A 174 -17.06 0.32 0.60
CA GLN A 174 -17.19 -1.14 0.61
C GLN A 174 -16.10 -1.74 -0.26
N ILE A 175 -15.41 -2.75 0.27
CA ILE A 175 -14.41 -3.54 -0.44
C ILE A 175 -14.85 -5.01 -0.35
N ASN A 176 -14.88 -5.68 -1.50
CA ASN A 176 -15.17 -7.11 -1.61
C ASN A 176 -13.98 -7.79 -2.25
N LEU A 177 -13.37 -8.73 -1.55
CA LEU A 177 -12.23 -9.50 -2.02
C LEU A 177 -12.60 -10.97 -2.16
N PHE A 178 -12.30 -11.53 -3.31
CA PHE A 178 -12.34 -12.96 -3.61
C PHE A 178 -10.93 -13.43 -3.95
N GLU A 179 -10.45 -14.47 -3.29
CA GLU A 179 -9.12 -15.00 -3.52
C GLU A 179 -9.11 -16.51 -3.49
N TYR A 180 -8.56 -17.09 -4.54
CA TYR A 180 -8.15 -18.49 -4.57
C TYR A 180 -6.62 -18.53 -4.53
N ARG A 181 -6.08 -19.37 -3.65
CA ARG A 181 -4.63 -19.45 -3.46
C ARG A 181 -4.20 -20.86 -3.11
N GLN A 182 -2.97 -21.17 -3.46
CA GLN A 182 -2.24 -22.35 -3.00
C GLN A 182 -1.10 -21.87 -2.11
N THR A 183 -1.09 -22.31 -0.87
CA THR A 183 -0.04 -21.96 0.09
C THR A 183 0.40 -23.20 0.84
N PRO A 184 1.68 -23.30 1.26
CA PRO A 184 2.11 -24.37 2.14
C PRO A 184 1.28 -24.41 3.42
N ILE A 185 0.83 -25.60 3.81
CA ILE A 185 0.03 -25.80 5.01
C ILE A 185 0.84 -26.65 5.99
N PRO A 186 1.05 -26.20 7.23
CA PRO A 186 1.79 -26.97 8.22
C PRO A 186 0.91 -28.05 8.86
N THR A 187 0.43 -29.01 8.06
CA THR A 187 -0.31 -30.17 8.54
C THR A 187 0.56 -31.42 8.54
N THR A 188 0.25 -32.34 9.44
CA THR A 188 0.90 -33.65 9.49
C THR A 188 0.11 -34.67 8.69
N PRO A 189 0.68 -35.84 8.33
CA PRO A 189 -0.05 -36.94 7.70
C PRO A 189 -1.26 -37.43 8.50
N PHE A 190 -1.31 -37.17 9.80
CA PHE A 190 -2.42 -37.56 10.69
C PHE A 190 -3.61 -36.59 10.57
N GLU A 191 -3.35 -35.34 10.24
CA GLU A 191 -4.36 -34.28 10.08
C GLU A 191 -4.87 -34.21 8.64
N ALA A 192 -4.04 -34.62 7.68
CA ALA A 192 -4.39 -34.73 6.26
C ALA A 192 -5.24 -36.00 5.99
N THR A 193 -6.34 -36.17 6.72
CA THR A 193 -7.09 -37.43 6.75
C THR A 193 -7.98 -37.67 5.54
N GLN A 194 -8.28 -36.66 4.75
CA GLN A 194 -9.15 -36.84 3.57
C GLN A 194 -8.43 -37.45 2.37
N ASN A 195 -7.11 -37.25 2.28
CA ASN A 195 -6.29 -37.81 1.23
C ASN A 195 -5.00 -38.38 1.80
N PRO A 196 -5.05 -39.40 2.66
CA PRO A 196 -3.91 -39.86 3.44
C PRO A 196 -2.74 -40.47 2.62
N PHE A 197 -2.95 -40.68 1.32
CA PHE A 197 -1.95 -41.20 0.39
C PHE A 197 -1.54 -40.21 -0.70
N GLN A 198 -1.99 -38.97 -0.62
CA GLN A 198 -1.55 -37.93 -1.57
C GLN A 198 -0.27 -37.29 -1.05
N ASN A 199 0.77 -37.31 -1.89
CA ASN A 199 2.02 -36.58 -1.68
C ASN A 199 1.85 -35.12 -2.12
N GLU A 200 0.78 -34.46 -1.67
CA GLU A 200 0.63 -33.04 -1.85
C GLU A 200 1.34 -32.31 -0.69
N PHE A 201 1.90 -31.21 -1.01
CA PHE A 201 2.70 -30.32 -0.22
C PHE A 201 2.04 -29.97 1.14
N PHE A 202 2.55 -30.48 2.26
CA PHE A 202 1.93 -30.40 3.58
C PHE A 202 0.40 -30.56 3.55
N GLY A 203 -0.09 -31.57 2.85
CA GLY A 203 -1.50 -31.69 2.54
C GLY A 203 -1.91 -30.90 1.29
N ASN A 204 -3.19 -30.75 1.06
CA ASN A 204 -3.72 -30.03 -0.09
C ASN A 204 -3.61 -28.51 0.13
N PRO A 205 -2.81 -27.78 -0.67
CA PRO A 205 -2.52 -26.35 -0.44
C PRO A 205 -3.66 -25.41 -0.84
N ASN A 206 -4.76 -25.92 -1.42
CA ASN A 206 -5.81 -25.10 -1.96
C ASN A 206 -6.61 -24.41 -0.86
N GLN A 207 -6.81 -23.09 -1.01
CA GLN A 207 -7.61 -22.26 -0.13
C GLN A 207 -8.49 -21.32 -0.95
N PHE A 208 -9.68 -21.03 -0.44
CA PHE A 208 -10.53 -19.97 -0.94
C PHE A 208 -10.88 -19.00 0.18
N LEU A 209 -10.65 -17.72 -0.06
CA LEU A 209 -10.96 -16.64 0.85
C LEU A 209 -11.97 -15.68 0.20
N PHE A 210 -12.99 -15.32 0.96
CA PHE A 210 -13.81 -14.15 0.73
C PHE A 210 -13.68 -13.19 1.91
N ALA A 211 -13.52 -11.91 1.65
CA ALA A 211 -13.53 -10.88 2.69
C ALA A 211 -14.29 -9.65 2.19
N GLN A 212 -15.18 -9.13 3.00
CA GLN A 212 -15.90 -7.89 2.77
C GLN A 212 -15.63 -6.91 3.92
N TYR A 213 -15.31 -5.68 3.56
CA TYR A 213 -15.13 -4.57 4.49
C TYR A 213 -16.12 -3.46 4.14
N ASN A 214 -16.91 -3.05 5.12
CA ASN A 214 -17.83 -1.93 5.01
C ASN A 214 -17.38 -0.86 6.01
N SER A 215 -16.95 0.30 5.54
CA SER A 215 -16.46 1.38 6.39
C SER A 215 -17.36 2.60 6.31
N VAL A 216 -17.52 3.28 7.45
CA VAL A 216 -18.22 4.56 7.56
C VAL A 216 -17.31 5.52 8.33
N GLY A 217 -16.83 6.52 7.65
CA GLY A 217 -15.91 7.52 8.17
C GLY A 217 -16.55 8.89 8.30
N PHE A 218 -16.26 9.57 9.41
CA PHE A 218 -16.60 10.97 9.67
C PHE A 218 -15.32 11.77 9.82
N ASP A 219 -15.28 12.93 9.19
CA ASP A 219 -14.17 13.87 9.28
C ASP A 219 -14.74 15.27 9.51
N LEU A 220 -14.66 15.74 10.75
CA LEU A 220 -15.12 17.05 11.17
C LEU A 220 -13.89 17.94 11.37
N PHE A 221 -13.81 19.05 10.64
CA PHE A 221 -12.65 19.92 10.73
C PHE A 221 -13.02 21.40 10.63
N LYS A 222 -12.16 22.24 11.20
CA LYS A 222 -12.27 23.69 11.16
C LYS A 222 -11.09 24.31 10.43
N GLY A 223 -11.36 25.30 9.59
CA GLY A 223 -10.37 26.07 8.87
C GLY A 223 -10.41 25.84 7.35
N ASP A 224 -9.54 26.55 6.65
CA ASP A 224 -9.41 26.44 5.20
C ASP A 224 -8.45 25.30 4.84
N ALA A 225 -8.96 24.08 4.83
CA ALA A 225 -8.17 22.88 4.55
C ALA A 225 -7.69 22.75 3.10
N ALA A 226 -8.06 23.67 2.21
CA ALA A 226 -7.62 23.65 0.82
C ALA A 226 -6.18 24.17 0.63
N PHE A 227 -5.77 25.15 1.45
CA PHE A 227 -4.50 25.86 1.26
C PHE A 227 -3.56 25.73 2.47
N LYS A 228 -4.10 25.43 3.64
CA LYS A 228 -3.34 25.27 4.88
C LYS A 228 -3.95 24.18 5.74
N PRO A 229 -3.19 23.61 6.69
CA PRO A 229 -3.72 22.62 7.62
C PRO A 229 -4.93 23.16 8.38
N ALA A 230 -5.92 22.28 8.63
CA ALA A 230 -7.06 22.61 9.45
C ALA A 230 -6.61 23.07 10.85
N ASP A 231 -7.35 24.02 11.44
CA ASP A 231 -7.05 24.49 12.80
C ASP A 231 -7.22 23.35 13.81
N TRP A 232 -8.26 22.55 13.62
CA TRP A 232 -8.45 21.28 14.30
C TRP A 232 -9.27 20.31 13.43
N ARG A 233 -9.12 19.03 13.70
CA ARG A 233 -9.78 17.93 12.98
C ARG A 233 -10.12 16.80 13.94
N LEU A 234 -11.32 16.30 13.87
CA LEU A 234 -11.77 15.07 14.52
C LEU A 234 -12.15 14.06 13.45
N ARG A 235 -11.46 12.92 13.41
CA ARG A 235 -11.77 11.83 12.48
C ARG A 235 -12.16 10.57 13.23
N MET A 236 -13.16 9.88 12.72
CA MET A 236 -13.60 8.57 13.19
C MET A 236 -13.96 7.71 11.98
N ASN A 237 -13.51 6.45 11.98
CA ASN A 237 -13.82 5.49 10.92
C ASN A 237 -14.11 4.13 11.54
N ALA A 238 -15.37 3.72 11.44
CA ALA A 238 -15.84 2.42 11.88
C ALA A 238 -15.91 1.45 10.71
N ILE A 239 -15.44 0.21 10.93
CA ILE A 239 -15.39 -0.82 9.91
C ILE A 239 -16.10 -2.05 10.40
N PHE A 240 -16.94 -2.62 9.55
CA PHE A 240 -17.54 -3.92 9.70
C PHE A 240 -16.96 -4.87 8.67
N ASN A 241 -16.42 -6.01 9.14
CA ASN A 241 -15.84 -7.05 8.32
C ASN A 241 -16.68 -8.32 8.36
N GLN A 242 -16.78 -8.97 7.21
CA GLN A 242 -17.25 -10.35 7.09
C GLN A 242 -16.19 -11.11 6.30
N ASN A 243 -15.77 -12.26 6.81
CA ASN A 243 -14.81 -13.10 6.11
C ASN A 243 -15.21 -14.58 6.16
N TYR A 244 -14.86 -15.28 5.09
CA TYR A 244 -15.05 -16.70 4.93
C TYR A 244 -13.77 -17.31 4.38
N LEU A 245 -13.30 -18.39 5.01
CA LEU A 245 -12.15 -19.17 4.56
C LEU A 245 -12.58 -20.64 4.41
N HIS A 246 -12.29 -21.21 3.26
CA HIS A 246 -12.35 -22.63 2.99
C HIS A 246 -10.95 -23.17 2.72
N VAL A 247 -10.61 -24.29 3.34
CA VAL A 247 -9.34 -25.01 3.16
C VAL A 247 -9.60 -26.49 2.90
N GLU A 248 -8.62 -27.19 2.35
CA GLU A 248 -8.79 -28.62 2.04
C GLU A 248 -8.31 -29.56 3.15
N GLU A 249 -7.59 -29.04 4.17
CA GLU A 249 -7.07 -29.83 5.27
C GLU A 249 -7.68 -29.47 6.62
N LEU A 250 -7.67 -30.41 7.54
CA LEU A 250 -8.06 -30.20 8.93
C LEU A 250 -6.93 -29.48 9.71
N ALA A 251 -7.25 -28.97 10.90
CA ALA A 251 -6.34 -28.23 11.76
C ALA A 251 -5.75 -26.93 11.15
N VAL A 252 -6.33 -26.41 10.06
CA VAL A 252 -5.92 -25.17 9.41
C VAL A 252 -6.76 -23.97 9.86
N VAL A 253 -8.06 -24.17 10.04
CA VAL A 253 -8.97 -23.11 10.51
C VAL A 253 -8.99 -23.00 12.03
N SER A 254 -8.64 -24.07 12.73
CA SER A 254 -8.55 -24.20 14.19
C SER A 254 -7.67 -25.41 14.55
N PRO A 255 -6.95 -25.43 15.66
CA PRO A 255 -6.25 -26.62 16.16
C PRO A 255 -7.21 -27.78 16.47
N ASP A 256 -8.47 -27.48 16.75
CA ASP A 256 -9.50 -28.51 16.96
C ASP A 256 -10.02 -28.99 15.60
N VAL A 257 -9.63 -30.20 15.21
CA VAL A 257 -10.02 -30.82 13.93
C VAL A 257 -11.55 -30.96 13.77
N ARG A 258 -12.32 -30.89 14.85
CA ARG A 258 -13.79 -30.94 14.83
C ARG A 258 -14.40 -29.66 14.25
N ASP A 259 -13.67 -28.56 14.26
CA ASP A 259 -14.11 -27.29 13.65
C ASP A 259 -14.11 -27.38 12.10
N GLY A 260 -13.54 -28.47 11.53
CA GLY A 260 -13.63 -28.79 10.10
C GLY A 260 -12.72 -27.94 9.24
N LYS A 261 -13.21 -27.61 8.03
CA LYS A 261 -12.44 -26.97 6.95
C LYS A 261 -12.93 -25.58 6.58
N ASN A 262 -13.96 -25.10 7.22
CA ASN A 262 -14.58 -23.82 6.92
C ASN A 262 -14.55 -22.91 8.13
N ARG A 263 -14.33 -21.63 7.88
CA ARG A 263 -14.41 -20.61 8.92
C ARG A 263 -15.19 -19.40 8.38
N HIS A 264 -16.18 -18.98 9.12
CA HIS A 264 -16.90 -17.73 8.89
C HIS A 264 -16.77 -16.86 10.15
N ARG A 265 -16.39 -15.59 9.99
CA ARG A 265 -16.28 -14.61 11.04
C ARG A 265 -16.88 -13.28 10.61
N THR A 266 -17.34 -12.54 11.62
CA THR A 266 -17.82 -11.16 11.47
C THR A 266 -17.22 -10.35 12.59
N ASP A 267 -16.57 -9.26 12.27
CA ASP A 267 -15.85 -8.41 13.20
C ASP A 267 -16.21 -6.95 12.94
N TRP A 268 -16.06 -6.12 13.94
CA TRP A 268 -16.17 -4.69 13.78
C TRP A 268 -15.10 -3.97 14.60
N ALA A 269 -14.62 -2.84 14.11
CA ALA A 269 -13.64 -2.02 14.79
C ALA A 269 -13.90 -0.54 14.56
N LEU A 270 -13.54 0.28 15.54
CA LEU A 270 -13.28 1.69 15.34
C LEU A 270 -11.81 1.83 14.99
N GLU A 271 -11.51 1.72 13.69
CA GLU A 271 -10.14 1.58 13.19
C GLU A 271 -9.36 2.89 13.29
N GLU A 272 -9.97 3.98 12.84
CA GLU A 272 -9.41 5.31 12.99
C GLU A 272 -10.27 6.14 13.94
N TRP A 273 -9.63 6.78 14.89
CA TRP A 273 -10.23 7.78 15.75
C TRP A 273 -9.14 8.68 16.31
N PHE A 274 -9.09 9.90 15.85
CA PHE A 274 -8.08 10.83 16.33
C PHE A 274 -8.58 12.26 16.35
N TYR A 275 -7.95 13.03 17.20
CA TYR A 275 -8.04 14.48 17.22
C TYR A 275 -6.69 15.07 16.82
N GLU A 276 -6.74 16.02 15.91
CA GLU A 276 -5.59 16.78 15.43
C GLU A 276 -5.81 18.26 15.72
N THR A 277 -4.76 18.96 16.12
CA THR A 277 -4.80 20.41 16.30
C THR A 277 -3.50 21.02 15.82
N LYS A 278 -3.63 22.12 15.10
CA LYS A 278 -2.50 22.96 14.71
C LYS A 278 -2.08 23.77 15.93
N ILE A 279 -0.82 23.66 16.32
CA ILE A 279 -0.25 24.34 17.49
C ILE A 279 0.21 25.74 17.09
N ALA A 280 0.86 25.87 15.93
CA ALA A 280 1.42 27.13 15.48
C ALA A 280 1.55 27.20 13.95
N ASP A 281 1.37 28.39 13.40
CA ASP A 281 1.86 28.76 12.08
C ASP A 281 3.33 29.22 12.24
N MET A 282 4.25 28.54 11.56
CA MET A 282 5.70 28.73 11.72
C MET A 282 6.26 29.77 10.77
N SER A 283 5.54 30.06 9.66
CA SER A 283 5.89 31.11 8.69
C SER A 283 4.66 31.64 7.96
N ALA A 284 4.83 32.75 7.25
CA ALA A 284 3.82 33.30 6.36
C ALA A 284 3.56 32.43 5.10
N ASN A 285 4.42 31.45 4.85
CA ASN A 285 4.34 30.52 3.70
C ASN A 285 3.66 29.20 4.07
N TYR A 286 2.77 29.21 5.06
CA TYR A 286 1.99 28.06 5.53
C TYR A 286 2.83 26.94 6.19
N ASP A 287 4.04 27.24 6.64
CA ASP A 287 4.76 26.31 7.52
C ASP A 287 4.06 26.22 8.87
N PHE A 288 3.93 25.01 9.40
CA PHE A 288 3.12 24.75 10.58
C PHE A 288 3.72 23.68 11.49
N LEU A 289 3.18 23.63 12.69
CA LEU A 289 3.37 22.56 13.66
C LEU A 289 2.01 22.07 14.14
N SER A 290 1.76 20.77 14.03
CA SER A 290 0.53 20.11 14.46
C SER A 290 0.82 18.92 15.37
N VAL A 291 -0.18 18.61 16.22
CA VAL A 291 -0.20 17.41 17.05
C VAL A 291 -1.46 16.61 16.75
N ARG A 292 -1.30 15.28 16.61
CA ARG A 292 -2.41 14.36 16.42
C ARG A 292 -2.34 13.26 17.49
N ALA A 293 -3.45 12.93 18.12
CA ALA A 293 -3.54 11.90 19.14
C ALA A 293 -4.75 11.00 18.89
N GLY A 294 -4.57 9.69 19.00
CA GLY A 294 -5.58 8.67 18.76
C GLY A 294 -5.10 7.58 17.82
N SER A 295 -6.02 6.72 17.38
CA SER A 295 -5.75 5.68 16.39
C SER A 295 -5.69 6.31 15.00
N GLN A 296 -4.53 6.23 14.37
CA GLN A 296 -4.22 6.94 13.13
C GLN A 296 -3.38 6.07 12.19
N PRO A 297 -3.63 6.12 10.87
CA PRO A 297 -2.78 5.47 9.89
C PRO A 297 -1.43 6.21 9.79
N PHE A 298 -0.38 5.45 9.61
CA PHE A 298 0.96 5.98 9.40
C PHE A 298 1.80 5.04 8.54
N THR A 299 2.48 5.60 7.55
CA THR A 299 3.48 4.91 6.74
C THR A 299 4.80 5.63 6.92
N SER A 300 5.84 4.90 7.29
CA SER A 300 7.09 5.49 7.76
C SER A 300 8.11 5.81 6.66
N ASP A 301 7.86 5.39 5.44
CA ASP A 301 8.69 5.68 4.27
C ASP A 301 7.85 5.70 2.99
N PHE A 302 8.48 6.02 1.84
CA PHE A 302 7.77 6.14 0.56
C PHE A 302 7.09 4.85 0.10
N ARG A 303 7.46 3.69 0.64
CA ARG A 303 7.01 2.37 0.19
C ARG A 303 6.43 1.49 1.28
N GLY A 304 6.59 1.83 2.55
CA GLY A 304 6.11 1.04 3.68
C GLY A 304 6.97 -0.17 4.03
N PHE A 305 8.30 -0.07 3.89
CA PHE A 305 9.21 -1.19 4.14
C PHE A 305 9.37 -1.55 5.61
N ILE A 306 9.22 -0.61 6.54
CA ILE A 306 9.43 -0.85 7.97
C ILE A 306 8.13 -0.80 8.74
N PHE A 307 7.31 0.22 8.47
CA PHE A 307 6.06 0.42 9.19
C PHE A 307 5.02 1.06 8.27
N SER A 308 3.89 0.38 8.12
CA SER A 308 2.71 0.91 7.44
C SER A 308 1.46 0.26 8.04
N ASP A 309 0.88 0.94 9.04
CA ASP A 309 -0.25 0.40 9.79
C ASP A 309 -1.08 1.52 10.46
N THR A 310 -2.25 1.18 10.97
CA THR A 310 -3.08 2.07 11.82
C THR A 310 -2.92 1.66 13.28
N ASN A 311 -2.45 2.59 14.12
CA ASN A 311 -2.23 2.32 15.54
C ASN A 311 -2.55 3.52 16.41
N ARG A 312 -2.83 3.26 17.70
CA ARG A 312 -3.04 4.25 18.73
C ARG A 312 -1.72 4.94 19.09
N GLY A 313 -1.70 6.28 19.03
CA GLY A 313 -0.47 7.00 19.35
C GLY A 313 -0.61 8.51 19.38
N VAL A 314 0.52 9.18 19.58
CA VAL A 314 0.66 10.63 19.54
C VAL A 314 1.71 10.99 18.50
N ARG A 315 1.37 11.87 17.57
CA ARG A 315 2.21 12.33 16.47
C ARG A 315 2.37 13.84 16.54
N VAL A 316 3.61 14.30 16.46
CA VAL A 316 3.99 15.70 16.25
C VAL A 316 4.57 15.82 14.85
N PHE A 317 4.05 16.71 14.04
CA PHE A 317 4.46 16.84 12.65
C PHE A 317 4.29 18.25 12.13
N GLY A 318 5.01 18.54 11.07
CA GLY A 318 4.93 19.83 10.42
C GLY A 318 5.84 19.93 9.21
N ASN A 319 5.94 21.13 8.67
CA ASN A 319 6.81 21.47 7.56
C ASN A 319 7.63 22.73 7.86
N ARG A 320 8.65 22.96 7.03
CA ARG A 320 9.55 24.12 7.11
C ARG A 320 9.98 24.54 5.70
N PHE A 321 10.45 25.78 5.58
CA PHE A 321 10.97 26.36 4.34
C PHE A 321 9.98 26.28 3.17
N SER A 322 8.76 26.75 3.40
CA SER A 322 7.69 26.70 2.39
C SER A 322 7.41 25.25 1.91
N ASN A 323 7.32 24.32 2.86
CA ASN A 323 7.09 22.89 2.62
C ASN A 323 8.26 22.15 1.91
N GLN A 324 9.46 22.72 1.85
CA GLN A 324 10.62 22.00 1.32
C GLN A 324 11.04 20.85 2.24
N ASP A 325 10.95 21.08 3.55
CA ASP A 325 11.24 20.09 4.58
C ASP A 325 9.97 19.70 5.32
N GLN A 326 9.81 18.39 5.59
CA GLN A 326 8.72 17.85 6.41
C GLN A 326 9.32 16.97 7.50
N TYR A 327 8.71 16.97 8.67
CA TYR A 327 9.15 16.16 9.80
C TYR A 327 7.97 15.53 10.54
N ASN A 328 8.22 14.33 11.06
CA ASN A 328 7.30 13.60 11.93
C ASN A 328 8.07 13.01 13.10
N VAL A 329 7.46 13.06 14.28
CA VAL A 329 7.85 12.25 15.42
C VAL A 329 6.57 11.63 15.95
N VAL A 330 6.48 10.32 15.93
CA VAL A 330 5.29 9.60 16.38
C VAL A 330 5.67 8.50 17.37
N TRP A 331 4.93 8.42 18.45
CA TRP A 331 4.98 7.31 19.40
C TRP A 331 3.67 6.54 19.34
N PHE A 332 3.76 5.27 19.03
CA PHE A 332 2.64 4.33 19.02
C PHE A 332 2.69 3.42 20.25
N ASP A 333 1.55 3.29 20.90
CA ASP A 333 1.22 2.27 21.86
C ASP A 333 0.26 1.30 21.17
N GLN A 334 0.81 0.16 20.71
CA GLN A 334 0.12 -0.67 19.75
C GLN A 334 -0.99 -1.49 20.39
N THR A 335 -2.06 -1.69 19.63
CA THR A 335 -3.18 -2.56 20.02
C THR A 335 -3.06 -3.90 19.30
N GLU A 336 -3.67 -4.94 19.89
CA GLU A 336 -3.83 -6.22 19.23
C GLU A 336 -4.69 -6.09 17.98
N LYS A 337 -4.46 -6.96 17.02
CA LYS A 337 -5.28 -7.10 15.82
C LYS A 337 -6.20 -8.31 15.96
N ASP A 338 -7.44 -8.19 15.51
CA ASP A 338 -8.28 -9.36 15.26
C ASP A 338 -7.63 -10.26 14.21
N THR A 339 -7.63 -11.55 14.45
CA THR A 339 -6.90 -12.52 13.63
C THR A 339 -7.43 -12.64 12.20
N ASN A 340 -8.73 -12.45 12.02
CA ASN A 340 -9.41 -12.80 10.77
C ASN A 340 -9.69 -11.59 9.89
N SER A 341 -9.96 -10.45 10.50
CA SER A 341 -10.19 -9.18 9.82
C SER A 341 -8.95 -8.31 9.71
N LEU A 342 -7.94 -8.55 10.56
CA LEU A 342 -6.74 -7.74 10.74
C LEU A 342 -7.03 -6.32 11.25
N LEU A 343 -8.24 -6.05 11.74
CA LEU A 343 -8.64 -4.78 12.30
C LEU A 343 -8.14 -4.63 13.75
N ASN A 344 -7.95 -3.38 14.17
CA ASN A 344 -7.54 -3.09 15.54
C ASN A 344 -8.60 -3.51 16.56
N THR A 345 -8.14 -4.11 17.65
CA THR A 345 -8.93 -4.24 18.88
C THR A 345 -8.57 -3.13 19.86
N PHE A 346 -9.21 -3.09 21.05
CA PHE A 346 -8.81 -2.17 22.11
C PHE A 346 -7.81 -2.79 23.09
N ASP A 347 -7.47 -4.06 22.92
CA ASP A 347 -6.53 -4.78 23.77
C ASP A 347 -5.10 -4.27 23.55
N ASP A 348 -4.33 -4.17 24.62
CA ASP A 348 -2.94 -3.76 24.58
C ASP A 348 -2.05 -4.91 24.04
N ARG A 349 -1.26 -4.63 22.99
CA ARG A 349 -0.29 -5.58 22.45
C ARG A 349 1.00 -5.67 23.26
N HIS A 350 1.23 -4.75 24.18
CA HIS A 350 2.50 -4.60 24.92
C HIS A 350 3.70 -4.29 24.02
N GLN A 351 3.45 -3.65 22.88
CA GLN A 351 4.48 -3.21 21.94
C GLN A 351 4.40 -1.69 21.77
N ASN A 352 5.58 -1.04 21.88
CA ASN A 352 5.70 0.39 21.68
C ASN A 352 6.65 0.68 20.51
N THR A 353 6.27 1.61 19.66
CA THR A 353 7.09 2.02 18.52
C THR A 353 7.27 3.53 18.50
N LEU A 354 8.50 4.01 18.47
CA LEU A 354 8.83 5.41 18.26
C LEU A 354 9.41 5.56 16.85
N ILE A 355 8.88 6.49 16.07
CA ILE A 355 9.34 6.77 14.70
C ILE A 355 9.64 8.25 14.57
N ALA A 356 10.78 8.60 13.99
CA ALA A 356 11.16 9.95 13.64
C ALA A 356 11.61 10.00 12.18
N ASN A 357 10.95 10.84 11.38
CA ASN A 357 11.23 10.97 9.95
C ASN A 357 11.49 12.42 9.60
N TYR A 358 12.44 12.62 8.71
CA TYR A 358 12.73 13.91 8.13
C TYR A 358 12.82 13.78 6.60
N TYR A 359 11.94 14.47 5.92
CA TYR A 359 11.83 14.49 4.46
C TYR A 359 12.37 15.81 3.93
N ARG A 360 13.12 15.75 2.83
CA ARG A 360 13.55 16.93 2.08
C ARG A 360 13.23 16.76 0.61
N GLN A 361 12.47 17.72 0.07
CA GLN A 361 12.20 17.83 -1.36
C GLN A 361 13.41 18.44 -2.09
N ASP A 362 13.58 18.05 -3.35
CA ASP A 362 14.62 18.55 -4.25
C ASP A 362 16.04 18.49 -3.64
N PHE A 363 16.37 17.37 -2.97
CA PHE A 363 17.56 17.26 -2.13
C PHE A 363 18.87 17.34 -2.93
N ILE A 364 19.05 16.54 -3.97
CA ILE A 364 20.26 16.52 -4.81
C ILE A 364 20.01 17.23 -6.14
N PHE A 365 18.83 17.00 -6.70
CA PHE A 365 18.37 17.61 -7.94
C PHE A 365 16.83 17.80 -7.87
N PRO A 366 16.28 18.74 -8.66
CA PRO A 366 14.84 18.96 -8.71
C PRO A 366 14.08 17.69 -9.09
N GLY A 367 13.02 17.37 -8.33
CA GLY A 367 12.22 16.17 -8.49
C GLY A 367 12.73 14.94 -7.72
N TYR A 368 13.79 15.05 -6.91
CA TYR A 368 14.24 13.98 -6.02
C TYR A 368 13.98 14.33 -4.55
N ASN A 369 13.20 13.49 -3.89
CA ASN A 369 12.87 13.60 -2.47
C ASN A 369 13.69 12.57 -1.69
N SER A 370 14.26 13.00 -0.60
CA SER A 370 15.06 12.17 0.33
C SER A 370 14.41 12.13 1.69
N GLU A 371 14.52 11.01 2.35
CA GLU A 371 14.04 10.78 3.70
C GLU A 371 15.12 10.14 4.55
N LEU A 372 15.32 10.66 5.75
CA LEU A 372 16.05 10.01 6.83
C LEU A 372 15.06 9.57 7.89
N SER A 373 15.15 8.34 8.37
CA SER A 373 14.26 7.79 9.36
C SER A 373 14.98 7.07 10.48
N PHE A 374 14.39 7.14 11.66
CA PHE A 374 14.79 6.40 12.85
C PHE A 374 13.55 5.70 13.39
N HIS A 375 13.65 4.40 13.72
CA HIS A 375 12.60 3.66 14.38
C HIS A 375 13.17 2.96 15.61
N TYR A 376 12.41 2.95 16.68
CA TYR A 376 12.65 2.11 17.84
C TYR A 376 11.41 1.28 18.11
N ASN A 377 11.57 -0.04 18.12
CA ASN A 377 10.52 -0.99 18.41
C ASN A 377 10.87 -1.75 19.69
N ARG A 378 9.95 -1.70 20.65
CA ARG A 378 10.04 -2.48 21.89
C ARG A 378 8.84 -3.38 22.00
N ASP A 379 9.05 -4.68 21.82
CA ASP A 379 8.03 -5.71 21.92
C ASP A 379 8.30 -6.53 23.20
N LYS A 380 7.44 -6.33 24.21
CA LYS A 380 7.63 -6.95 25.54
C LYS A 380 7.21 -8.41 25.54
N ALA A 381 7.79 -9.19 26.45
CA ALA A 381 7.41 -10.55 26.69
C ALA A 381 5.90 -10.68 27.00
N SER A 382 5.21 -11.48 26.22
CA SER A 382 3.76 -11.71 26.40
C SER A 382 3.35 -13.07 25.82
N THR A 383 2.14 -13.52 26.15
CA THR A 383 1.55 -14.73 25.59
C THR A 383 0.23 -14.37 24.91
N LYS A 384 0.07 -14.77 23.66
CA LYS A 384 -1.15 -14.57 22.89
C LYS A 384 -1.51 -15.83 22.13
N PHE A 385 -2.75 -16.27 22.30
CA PHE A 385 -3.42 -17.16 21.36
C PHE A 385 -4.30 -16.31 20.46
N ASP A 386 -4.32 -16.62 19.19
CA ASP A 386 -5.17 -15.94 18.24
C ASP A 386 -6.66 -16.33 18.43
N ASP A 387 -7.56 -15.63 17.71
CA ASP A 387 -9.00 -15.88 17.79
C ASP A 387 -9.40 -17.26 17.22
N ASN A 388 -8.47 -17.91 16.51
CA ASN A 388 -8.60 -19.28 16.02
C ASN A 388 -7.93 -20.31 16.94
N ARG A 389 -7.42 -19.89 18.14
CA ARG A 389 -6.80 -20.72 19.18
C ARG A 389 -5.38 -21.21 18.88
N PHE A 390 -4.70 -20.65 17.87
CA PHE A 390 -3.28 -20.94 17.65
C PHE A 390 -2.41 -20.04 18.52
N LEU A 391 -1.32 -20.59 19.04
CA LEU A 391 -0.30 -19.81 19.73
C LEU A 391 0.44 -18.93 18.70
N VAL A 392 0.41 -17.62 18.90
CA VAL A 392 1.05 -16.65 18.01
C VAL A 392 2.18 -15.88 18.68
N ARG A 393 2.19 -15.86 20.01
CA ARG A 393 3.23 -15.23 20.80
C ARG A 393 3.36 -15.95 22.14
N PRO A 394 4.54 -16.49 22.52
CA PRO A 394 5.74 -16.59 21.68
C PRO A 394 5.51 -17.40 20.41
N ASP A 395 6.42 -17.24 19.44
CA ASP A 395 6.34 -18.00 18.19
C ASP A 395 6.39 -19.51 18.48
N PRO A 396 5.52 -20.33 17.83
CA PRO A 396 5.47 -21.77 18.06
C PRO A 396 6.59 -22.52 17.31
N VAL A 397 7.82 -22.03 17.42
CA VAL A 397 9.03 -22.59 16.83
C VAL A 397 10.15 -22.62 17.88
N GLY A 398 10.98 -23.64 17.91
CA GLY A 398 12.11 -23.73 18.82
C GLY A 398 11.71 -23.67 20.31
N VAL A 399 12.22 -22.70 21.05
CA VAL A 399 11.95 -22.51 22.48
C VAL A 399 10.71 -21.62 22.69
N PHE A 400 9.60 -22.21 23.10
CA PHE A 400 8.32 -21.53 23.32
C PHE A 400 8.32 -20.75 24.65
N SER A 401 9.08 -19.68 24.74
CA SER A 401 9.16 -18.86 25.94
C SER A 401 8.91 -17.39 25.61
N PRO A 402 8.03 -16.70 26.36
CA PRO A 402 7.85 -15.26 26.18
C PRO A 402 9.17 -14.52 26.40
N HIS A 403 9.52 -13.63 25.50
CA HIS A 403 10.76 -12.85 25.53
C HIS A 403 10.52 -11.42 25.05
N GLN A 404 11.49 -10.55 25.26
CA GLN A 404 11.45 -9.16 24.82
C GLN A 404 12.39 -8.98 23.64
N VAL A 405 11.94 -8.20 22.65
CA VAL A 405 12.74 -7.76 21.51
C VAL A 405 12.81 -6.25 21.50
N ASP A 406 14.01 -5.70 21.56
CA ASP A 406 14.30 -4.28 21.41
C ASP A 406 15.10 -4.07 20.12
N ALA A 407 14.51 -3.41 19.11
CA ALA A 407 15.13 -3.20 17.81
C ALA A 407 15.12 -1.71 17.42
N PHE A 408 16.26 -1.23 16.93
CA PHE A 408 16.45 0.12 16.39
C PHE A 408 16.72 0.02 14.89
N TYR A 409 16.09 0.90 14.11
CA TYR A 409 16.31 0.98 12.68
C TYR A 409 16.76 2.38 12.29
N LEU A 410 17.80 2.46 11.48
CA LEU A 410 18.24 3.68 10.82
C LEU A 410 18.00 3.53 9.33
N GLY A 411 17.28 4.47 8.74
CA GLY A 411 16.85 4.41 7.36
C GLY A 411 17.23 5.61 6.53
N TRP A 412 17.54 5.34 5.26
CA TRP A 412 17.62 6.34 4.21
C TRP A 412 16.82 5.86 3.01
N ALA A 413 15.80 6.62 2.65
CA ALA A 413 14.96 6.36 1.51
C ALA A 413 14.96 7.55 0.55
N GLY A 414 14.69 7.30 -0.71
CA GLY A 414 14.58 8.34 -1.71
C GLY A 414 13.66 7.94 -2.84
N ASN A 415 13.02 8.95 -3.41
CA ASN A 415 12.12 8.80 -4.53
C ASN A 415 12.21 10.02 -5.43
N GLY A 416 12.32 9.82 -6.75
CA GLY A 416 12.38 10.93 -7.66
C GLY A 416 12.47 10.53 -9.12
N HIS A 417 12.56 11.55 -9.99
CA HIS A 417 12.66 11.34 -11.42
C HIS A 417 13.59 12.35 -12.09
N VAL A 418 14.20 11.91 -13.16
CA VAL A 418 14.94 12.77 -14.10
C VAL A 418 14.37 12.51 -15.50
N ASN A 419 13.65 13.48 -16.03
CA ASN A 419 12.88 13.31 -17.27
C ASN A 419 11.89 12.12 -17.15
N ARG A 420 12.10 11.06 -17.93
CA ARG A 420 11.27 9.84 -17.96
C ARG A 420 11.84 8.69 -17.11
N TYR A 421 12.99 8.88 -16.49
CA TYR A 421 13.58 7.88 -15.61
C TYR A 421 13.20 8.16 -14.17
N ASN A 422 12.68 7.15 -13.49
CA ASN A 422 12.35 7.23 -12.08
C ASN A 422 13.32 6.37 -11.29
N VAL A 423 13.66 6.83 -10.10
CA VAL A 423 14.47 6.10 -9.13
C VAL A 423 13.75 6.09 -7.79
N SER A 424 13.67 4.93 -7.17
CA SER A 424 13.22 4.77 -5.80
C SER A 424 14.15 3.81 -5.08
N HIS A 425 14.56 4.17 -3.89
CA HIS A 425 15.42 3.33 -3.08
C HIS A 425 15.05 3.42 -1.60
N ALA A 426 15.40 2.38 -0.85
CA ALA A 426 15.34 2.35 0.60
C ALA A 426 16.49 1.50 1.13
N MET A 427 17.14 1.96 2.20
CA MET A 427 18.22 1.27 2.88
C MET A 427 17.97 1.37 4.38
N TYR A 428 18.01 0.25 5.08
CA TYR A 428 17.80 0.19 6.52
C TYR A 428 18.85 -0.68 7.18
N TYR A 429 19.35 -0.19 8.30
CA TYR A 429 20.19 -0.95 9.21
C TYR A 429 19.45 -1.15 10.51
N ALA A 430 19.35 -2.41 10.96
CA ALA A 430 18.71 -2.80 12.20
C ALA A 430 19.74 -3.26 13.22
N THR A 431 19.61 -2.79 14.47
CA THR A 431 20.43 -3.18 15.61
C THR A 431 19.58 -3.26 16.87
N GLY A 432 20.00 -4.04 17.84
CA GLY A 432 19.24 -4.21 19.07
C GLY A 432 19.52 -5.54 19.76
N VAL A 433 18.55 -6.04 20.50
CA VAL A 433 18.66 -7.27 21.28
C VAL A 433 17.34 -8.03 21.23
N ASP A 434 17.44 -9.32 20.99
CA ASP A 434 16.41 -10.33 21.29
C ASP A 434 16.85 -11.10 22.55
N GLU A 435 16.10 -10.99 23.64
CA GLU A 435 16.50 -11.59 24.93
C GLU A 435 16.52 -13.12 24.91
N LEU A 436 15.69 -13.72 24.05
CA LEU A 436 15.63 -15.17 23.89
C LEU A 436 15.05 -15.53 22.53
N ASN A 437 15.87 -15.60 21.50
CA ASN A 437 15.40 -16.02 20.20
C ASN A 437 14.92 -17.49 20.23
N PRO A 438 13.72 -17.78 19.72
CA PRO A 438 13.16 -19.13 19.81
C PRO A 438 13.96 -20.18 19.03
N ILE A 439 14.61 -19.83 17.92
CA ILE A 439 15.40 -20.76 17.09
C ILE A 439 16.79 -20.95 17.68
N ALA A 440 17.45 -19.86 18.03
CA ALA A 440 18.77 -19.89 18.65
C ALA A 440 18.74 -20.47 20.08
N GLY A 441 17.61 -20.39 20.79
CA GLY A 441 17.46 -20.81 22.19
C GLY A 441 18.29 -19.98 23.17
N SER A 442 18.75 -18.78 22.74
CA SER A 442 19.61 -17.90 23.50
C SER A 442 19.37 -16.43 23.17
N ARG A 443 19.97 -15.55 23.99
CA ARG A 443 20.00 -14.11 23.69
C ARG A 443 20.84 -13.86 22.45
N GLN A 444 20.32 -12.96 21.58
CA GLN A 444 20.95 -12.56 20.32
C GLN A 444 21.12 -11.03 20.24
N ASP A 445 22.27 -10.58 19.78
CA ASP A 445 22.51 -9.17 19.44
C ASP A 445 22.16 -8.97 17.94
N ILE A 446 21.22 -8.07 17.68
CA ILE A 446 20.69 -7.83 16.32
C ILE A 446 21.68 -6.98 15.52
N ASN A 447 21.98 -7.42 14.29
CA ASN A 447 22.84 -6.70 13.35
C ASN A 447 22.45 -7.08 11.91
N ALA A 448 21.43 -6.41 11.38
CA ALA A 448 20.81 -6.79 10.12
C ALA A 448 20.68 -5.60 9.16
N PHE A 449 20.60 -5.88 7.86
CA PHE A 449 20.56 -4.87 6.81
C PHE A 449 19.52 -5.22 5.74
N MET A 450 18.85 -4.17 5.21
CA MET A 450 17.95 -4.27 4.06
C MET A 450 18.25 -3.16 3.06
N GLY A 451 18.15 -3.51 1.76
CA GLY A 451 18.24 -2.56 0.66
C GLY A 451 17.24 -2.87 -0.44
N ALA A 452 16.61 -1.84 -0.96
CA ALA A 452 15.71 -1.91 -2.10
C ALA A 452 16.06 -0.82 -3.11
N LEU A 453 16.05 -1.16 -4.39
CA LEU A 453 16.24 -0.21 -5.49
C LEU A 453 15.28 -0.56 -6.61
N GLU A 454 14.56 0.43 -7.09
CA GLU A 454 13.74 0.32 -8.31
C GLU A 454 14.09 1.45 -9.27
N LEU A 455 14.36 1.07 -10.50
CA LEU A 455 14.52 1.98 -11.62
C LEU A 455 13.37 1.74 -12.58
N SER A 456 12.75 2.82 -13.07
CA SER A 456 11.72 2.70 -14.09
C SER A 456 11.84 3.77 -15.16
N TYR A 457 11.29 3.45 -16.33
CA TYR A 457 11.26 4.32 -17.49
C TYR A 457 9.82 4.45 -17.98
N ASP A 458 9.33 5.71 -18.02
CA ASP A 458 8.00 6.04 -18.49
C ASP A 458 8.02 6.42 -19.96
N ARG A 459 7.23 5.70 -20.78
CA ARG A 459 7.03 5.99 -22.18
C ARG A 459 5.54 6.07 -22.51
N ASP A 460 5.00 7.28 -22.41
CA ASP A 460 3.61 7.61 -22.70
C ASP A 460 2.63 6.72 -21.90
N TRP A 461 2.02 5.71 -22.52
CA TRP A 461 1.09 4.76 -21.91
C TRP A 461 1.76 3.55 -21.26
N ALA A 462 3.09 3.44 -21.30
CA ALA A 462 3.83 2.26 -20.84
C ALA A 462 4.92 2.64 -19.83
N ARG A 463 5.12 1.80 -18.81
CA ARG A 463 6.20 1.88 -17.84
C ARG A 463 6.94 0.56 -17.77
N PHE A 464 8.26 0.63 -17.88
CA PHE A 464 9.17 -0.50 -17.69
C PHE A 464 9.85 -0.35 -16.33
N ARG A 465 9.90 -1.42 -15.56
CA ARG A 465 10.51 -1.44 -14.22
C ARG A 465 11.58 -2.50 -14.12
N CYS A 466 12.64 -2.20 -13.37
CA CYS A 466 13.66 -3.15 -12.93
C CYS A 466 13.94 -2.88 -11.45
N SER A 467 13.81 -3.89 -10.61
CA SER A 467 13.98 -3.73 -9.18
C SER A 467 14.91 -4.79 -8.61
N TYR A 468 15.63 -4.42 -7.57
CA TYR A 468 16.45 -5.32 -6.76
C TYR A 468 16.10 -5.13 -5.28
N PHE A 469 15.92 -6.24 -4.58
CA PHE A 469 15.69 -6.26 -3.15
C PHE A 469 16.66 -7.21 -2.46
N TYR A 470 17.19 -6.76 -1.34
CA TYR A 470 18.07 -7.50 -0.48
C TYR A 470 17.63 -7.36 0.98
N ALA A 471 17.44 -8.47 1.67
CA ALA A 471 17.36 -8.53 3.12
C ALA A 471 18.36 -9.57 3.62
N SER A 472 19.20 -9.18 4.56
CA SER A 472 20.18 -10.09 5.14
C SER A 472 19.54 -11.28 5.82
N GLY A 473 20.17 -12.44 5.75
CA GLY A 473 19.82 -13.66 6.45
C GLY A 473 20.83 -13.97 7.55
N ASP A 474 20.45 -14.84 8.46
CA ASP A 474 21.31 -15.34 9.51
C ASP A 474 22.12 -16.54 9.02
N SER A 475 23.44 -16.42 9.11
CA SER A 475 24.38 -17.44 8.65
C SER A 475 24.75 -18.48 9.71
N ASP A 476 24.55 -18.19 10.99
CA ASP A 476 24.80 -19.11 12.11
C ASP A 476 23.85 -18.83 13.29
N PRO A 477 22.67 -19.46 13.33
CA PRO A 477 21.69 -19.25 14.38
C PRO A 477 22.17 -19.70 15.78
N ASN A 478 23.32 -20.38 15.88
CA ASN A 478 23.86 -20.85 17.15
C ASN A 478 24.89 -19.89 17.76
N ASP A 479 25.28 -18.84 17.06
CA ASP A 479 26.16 -17.81 17.62
C ASP A 479 25.35 -16.79 18.47
N SER A 480 25.94 -15.68 18.87
CA SER A 480 25.28 -14.63 19.69
C SER A 480 24.73 -13.48 18.86
N ARG A 481 24.67 -13.59 17.53
CA ARG A 481 24.27 -12.53 16.61
C ARG A 481 23.10 -12.97 15.75
N ALA A 482 22.08 -12.14 15.68
CA ALA A 482 20.96 -12.30 14.76
C ALA A 482 21.15 -11.35 13.58
N THR A 483 21.43 -11.87 12.40
CA THR A 483 21.76 -11.08 11.20
C THR A 483 20.68 -11.11 10.11
N GLY A 484 19.57 -11.80 10.33
CA GLY A 484 18.43 -11.84 9.43
C GLY A 484 17.53 -10.60 9.59
N PHE A 485 17.37 -9.81 8.55
CA PHE A 485 16.56 -8.60 8.62
C PHE A 485 15.08 -8.92 8.73
N ASP A 486 14.40 -8.24 9.66
CA ASP A 486 12.96 -8.25 9.79
C ASP A 486 12.43 -6.84 10.08
N ALA A 487 11.23 -6.52 9.60
CA ALA A 487 10.59 -5.23 9.76
C ALA A 487 9.61 -5.21 10.95
N ILE A 488 9.02 -4.07 11.28
CA ILE A 488 8.03 -3.97 12.36
C ILE A 488 6.66 -4.41 11.84
N PHE A 489 6.04 -3.57 10.99
CA PHE A 489 4.78 -3.85 10.30
C PHE A 489 4.88 -3.33 8.87
N ASP A 490 5.58 -4.04 8.02
CA ASP A 490 5.77 -3.67 6.63
C ASP A 490 4.53 -3.95 5.78
N ASN A 491 4.27 -3.06 4.82
CA ASN A 491 3.27 -3.25 3.77
C ASN A 491 3.81 -2.66 2.45
N PRO A 492 4.87 -3.25 1.91
CA PRO A 492 5.58 -2.63 0.80
C PRO A 492 4.85 -2.79 -0.53
N ASN A 493 4.74 -1.70 -1.27
CA ASN A 493 4.39 -1.71 -2.68
C ASN A 493 5.67 -1.74 -3.53
N PHE A 494 6.17 -2.95 -3.81
CA PHE A 494 7.45 -3.16 -4.48
C PHE A 494 7.45 -4.46 -5.27
N ALA A 495 8.19 -4.53 -6.39
CA ALA A 495 8.39 -5.73 -7.20
C ALA A 495 7.08 -6.50 -7.52
N GLY A 496 6.08 -5.78 -7.98
CA GLY A 496 4.77 -6.31 -8.31
C GLY A 496 3.72 -6.17 -7.19
N GLY A 497 4.14 -5.88 -5.96
CA GLY A 497 3.26 -5.65 -4.84
C GLY A 497 2.20 -6.74 -4.67
N GLU A 498 0.94 -6.35 -4.55
CA GLU A 498 -0.19 -7.27 -4.37
C GLU A 498 -0.45 -8.24 -5.53
N PHE A 499 0.05 -7.93 -6.74
CA PHE A 499 -0.09 -8.83 -7.89
C PHE A 499 0.89 -10.00 -7.85
N SER A 500 2.03 -9.84 -7.17
CA SER A 500 3.05 -10.88 -7.07
C SER A 500 2.66 -11.99 -6.09
N TYR A 501 3.06 -13.22 -6.40
CA TYR A 501 2.84 -14.35 -5.49
C TYR A 501 3.62 -14.19 -4.19
N TRP A 502 4.91 -13.83 -4.28
CA TRP A 502 5.83 -13.78 -3.14
C TRP A 502 5.42 -12.74 -2.09
N ASN A 503 4.93 -11.59 -2.50
CA ASN A 503 4.50 -10.54 -1.59
C ASN A 503 3.09 -10.79 -1.05
N ARG A 504 2.17 -11.23 -1.91
CA ARG A 504 0.78 -11.47 -1.52
C ARG A 504 0.60 -12.71 -0.67
N GLN A 505 1.25 -13.84 -1.02
CA GLN A 505 1.02 -15.13 -0.36
C GLN A 505 2.04 -15.46 0.70
N GLN A 506 3.21 -14.87 0.67
CA GLN A 506 4.37 -15.17 1.49
C GLN A 506 4.80 -16.64 1.46
N ILE A 507 6.07 -16.87 1.66
CA ILE A 507 6.61 -18.22 1.81
C ILE A 507 6.71 -18.51 3.30
N ARG A 508 5.70 -19.19 3.83
CA ARG A 508 5.69 -19.62 5.23
C ARG A 508 6.30 -20.99 5.37
N LEU A 509 7.14 -21.12 6.36
CA LEU A 509 7.79 -22.38 6.68
C LEU A 509 7.12 -23.09 7.85
N PHE A 510 6.68 -22.33 8.85
CA PHE A 510 5.99 -22.84 10.05
C PHE A 510 5.05 -21.77 10.61
N GLY A 511 4.22 -22.18 11.55
CA GLY A 511 3.39 -21.28 12.33
C GLY A 511 1.92 -21.42 12.09
N VAL A 512 1.17 -20.48 12.60
CA VAL A 512 -0.28 -20.43 12.53
C VAL A 512 -0.77 -20.32 11.09
N ASN A 513 -1.88 -20.94 10.81
CA ASN A 513 -2.46 -21.06 9.48
C ASN A 513 -3.08 -19.75 8.96
N LEU A 514 -2.56 -18.63 9.39
CA LEU A 514 -2.95 -17.32 8.91
C LEU A 514 -1.99 -16.89 7.81
N VAL A 515 -2.56 -16.65 6.64
CA VAL A 515 -1.79 -16.05 5.57
C VAL A 515 -1.63 -14.57 5.88
N ASN A 516 -0.42 -14.17 6.13
CA ASN A 516 -0.07 -12.78 6.24
C ASN A 516 0.33 -12.25 4.85
N ARG A 517 -0.39 -11.26 4.33
CA ARG A 517 -0.24 -10.75 2.98
C ARG A 517 0.80 -9.66 2.81
N GLN A 518 1.51 -9.30 3.86
CA GLN A 518 2.22 -8.02 3.88
C GLN A 518 3.70 -8.14 4.20
N SER A 519 4.28 -9.32 4.17
CA SER A 519 5.72 -9.49 4.35
C SER A 519 6.44 -9.64 3.02
N ILE A 520 7.53 -8.94 2.85
CA ILE A 520 8.42 -9.09 1.70
C ILE A 520 9.62 -10.01 2.00
N VAL A 521 9.74 -10.43 3.25
CA VAL A 521 10.82 -11.29 3.71
C VAL A 521 10.24 -12.59 4.22
N PRO A 522 10.75 -13.77 3.83
CA PRO A 522 10.32 -15.04 4.39
C PRO A 522 10.84 -15.14 5.84
N ASN A 523 10.13 -14.50 6.76
CA ASN A 523 10.45 -14.53 8.17
C ASN A 523 9.90 -15.79 8.85
N LEU A 524 10.46 -16.16 9.99
CA LEU A 524 10.06 -17.30 10.79
C LEU A 524 9.12 -16.86 11.94
N ARG A 525 8.30 -15.84 11.72
CA ARG A 525 7.27 -15.41 12.66
C ARG A 525 6.01 -16.26 12.53
N SER A 526 5.31 -16.43 13.62
CA SER A 526 3.98 -17.05 13.67
C SER A 526 2.94 -16.25 12.89
N SER A 527 2.96 -14.94 13.04
CA SER A 527 2.07 -13.99 12.39
C SER A 527 2.75 -12.63 12.27
N LYS A 528 2.55 -11.93 11.17
CA LYS A 528 3.13 -10.60 10.94
C LYS A 528 2.59 -9.57 11.94
N PHE A 529 1.30 -9.61 12.22
CA PHE A 529 0.63 -8.63 13.07
C PHE A 529 0.57 -9.02 14.55
N GLN A 530 0.62 -10.33 14.86
CA GLN A 530 0.46 -10.84 16.23
C GLN A 530 1.72 -11.49 16.79
N GLY A 531 2.65 -11.95 15.93
CA GLY A 531 3.96 -12.49 16.31
C GLY A 531 4.99 -11.40 16.56
N GLN A 532 6.13 -11.78 17.14
CA GLN A 532 7.25 -10.87 17.37
C GLN A 532 8.20 -10.84 16.17
N THR A 533 9.02 -9.79 16.04
CA THR A 533 10.10 -9.73 15.04
C THR A 533 11.13 -10.82 15.29
N ASN A 534 11.56 -11.49 14.21
CA ASN A 534 12.54 -12.56 14.29
C ASN A 534 13.73 -12.27 13.38
N PHE A 535 14.88 -11.98 13.98
CA PHE A 535 16.11 -11.67 13.26
C PHE A 535 17.01 -12.90 13.01
N VAL A 536 16.58 -14.09 13.47
CA VAL A 536 17.17 -15.37 13.07
C VAL A 536 16.33 -15.97 11.97
N ASN A 537 16.45 -15.43 10.77
CA ASN A 537 15.66 -15.78 9.58
C ASN A 537 16.55 -15.90 8.34
N PRO A 538 16.08 -16.51 7.26
CA PRO A 538 16.91 -16.74 6.07
C PRO A 538 17.20 -15.48 5.25
N GLY A 539 16.47 -14.38 5.43
CA GLY A 539 16.52 -13.25 4.53
C GLY A 539 16.11 -13.62 3.11
N ILE A 540 16.14 -12.64 2.20
CA ILE A 540 15.75 -12.84 0.81
C ILE A 540 16.53 -11.93 -0.12
N GLN A 541 16.79 -12.39 -1.33
CA GLN A 541 17.19 -11.58 -2.45
C GLN A 541 16.19 -11.77 -3.59
N LEU A 542 15.94 -10.69 -4.33
CA LEU A 542 14.99 -10.68 -5.41
C LEU A 542 15.45 -9.75 -6.52
N VAL A 543 15.33 -10.21 -7.76
CA VAL A 543 15.42 -9.38 -8.97
C VAL A 543 14.07 -9.39 -9.65
N ASN A 544 13.56 -8.20 -9.97
CA ASN A 544 12.27 -7.99 -10.64
C ASN A 544 12.47 -7.35 -12.01
N THR A 545 11.63 -7.77 -12.94
CA THR A 545 11.32 -7.01 -14.14
C THR A 545 9.81 -6.88 -14.25
N GLY A 546 9.32 -5.65 -14.49
CA GLY A 546 7.90 -5.36 -14.57
C GLY A 546 7.55 -4.47 -15.75
N PHE A 547 6.33 -4.61 -16.21
CA PHE A 547 5.76 -3.80 -17.28
C PHE A 547 4.33 -3.43 -16.92
N ASP A 548 4.04 -2.12 -16.91
CA ASP A 548 2.70 -1.58 -16.72
C ASP A 548 2.27 -0.87 -17.99
N ALA A 549 1.00 -0.99 -18.35
CA ALA A 549 0.44 -0.39 -19.55
C ALA A 549 -0.95 0.18 -19.31
N ASP A 550 -1.13 1.47 -19.58
CA ASP A 550 -2.44 2.12 -19.62
C ASP A 550 -3.08 1.81 -20.99
N LEU A 551 -3.76 0.66 -21.08
CA LEU A 551 -4.38 0.19 -22.33
C LEU A 551 -5.50 1.14 -22.80
N THR A 552 -6.20 1.73 -21.85
CA THR A 552 -7.18 2.80 -22.05
C THR A 552 -7.11 3.77 -20.87
N THR A 553 -7.81 4.87 -20.93
CA THR A 553 -7.93 5.81 -19.79
C THR A 553 -8.59 5.17 -18.54
N LYS A 554 -9.22 4.01 -18.69
CA LYS A 554 -9.95 3.31 -17.63
C LYS A 554 -9.31 1.98 -17.23
N LEU A 555 -8.44 1.43 -18.06
CA LEU A 555 -7.90 0.09 -17.89
C LEU A 555 -6.38 0.10 -17.92
N LYS A 556 -5.77 -0.33 -16.84
CA LYS A 556 -4.34 -0.54 -16.67
C LYS A 556 -4.03 -2.02 -16.57
N LEU A 557 -3.00 -2.47 -17.27
CA LEU A 557 -2.40 -3.79 -17.17
C LEU A 557 -1.10 -3.69 -16.36
N ILE A 558 -0.85 -4.69 -15.50
CA ILE A 558 0.36 -4.77 -14.67
C ILE A 558 0.92 -6.17 -14.81
N THR A 559 2.22 -6.28 -15.11
CA THR A 559 2.89 -7.59 -15.22
C THR A 559 4.22 -7.57 -14.51
N ASN A 560 4.62 -8.71 -13.91
CA ASN A 560 5.88 -8.84 -13.19
C ASN A 560 6.47 -10.23 -13.34
N ALA A 561 7.78 -10.29 -13.31
CA ALA A 561 8.57 -11.51 -13.17
C ALA A 561 9.62 -11.27 -12.08
N ASN A 562 9.59 -12.08 -11.03
CA ASN A 562 10.47 -11.99 -9.87
C ASN A 562 11.27 -13.29 -9.76
N TYR A 563 12.59 -13.21 -9.76
CA TYR A 563 13.44 -14.33 -9.39
C TYR A 563 13.90 -14.16 -7.95
N LEU A 564 13.66 -15.19 -7.11
CA LEU A 564 13.86 -15.13 -5.67
C LEU A 564 14.80 -16.21 -5.18
N TRP A 565 15.65 -15.85 -4.21
CA TRP A 565 16.46 -16.82 -3.48
C TRP A 565 16.69 -16.38 -2.03
N PHE A 566 16.91 -17.36 -1.12
CA PHE A 566 17.30 -17.09 0.26
C PHE A 566 18.67 -16.41 0.28
N ASN A 567 18.88 -15.51 1.23
CA ASN A 567 20.21 -14.93 1.43
C ASN A 567 21.13 -15.90 2.19
N GLN A 568 20.57 -16.58 3.21
CA GLN A 568 21.22 -17.61 3.99
C GLN A 568 20.22 -18.74 4.28
N THR A 569 20.69 -19.97 4.44
CA THR A 569 19.82 -21.12 4.71
C THR A 569 20.04 -21.77 6.09
N ALA A 570 21.03 -21.32 6.86
CA ALA A 570 21.41 -21.92 8.12
C ALA A 570 20.27 -21.96 9.17
N SER A 571 19.49 -20.88 9.27
CA SER A 571 18.31 -20.83 10.16
C SER A 571 17.24 -21.86 9.76
N LEU A 572 17.04 -22.06 8.45
CA LEU A 572 16.12 -23.06 7.92
C LEU A 572 16.62 -24.49 8.20
N GLU A 573 17.91 -24.75 7.94
CA GLU A 573 18.54 -26.04 8.19
C GLU A 573 18.44 -26.45 9.67
N THR A 574 18.64 -25.49 10.56
CA THR A 574 18.47 -25.67 12.01
C THR A 574 17.01 -25.99 12.37
N LEU A 575 16.06 -25.23 11.81
CA LEU A 575 14.64 -25.36 12.11
C LEU A 575 14.04 -26.69 11.65
N VAL A 576 14.39 -27.16 10.44
CA VAL A 576 13.87 -28.41 9.88
C VAL A 576 14.77 -29.61 10.13
N PHE A 577 15.89 -29.43 10.86
CA PHE A 577 16.89 -30.48 11.13
C PHE A 577 17.41 -31.17 9.86
N GLN A 578 17.62 -30.42 8.81
CA GLN A 578 18.03 -30.90 7.50
C GLN A 578 19.11 -30.02 6.89
N SER A 579 20.17 -30.63 6.32
CA SER A 579 21.23 -29.92 5.59
C SER A 579 21.75 -30.83 4.47
N PRO A 580 22.13 -30.29 3.30
CA PRO A 580 22.06 -28.86 2.93
C PRO A 580 20.69 -28.46 2.34
N ILE A 581 20.31 -27.18 2.48
CA ILE A 581 19.20 -26.55 1.78
C ILE A 581 19.80 -25.57 0.77
N ARG A 582 19.40 -25.68 -0.52
CA ARG A 582 19.82 -24.76 -1.56
C ARG A 582 19.11 -23.43 -1.45
N ASP A 583 19.64 -22.41 -2.08
CA ASP A 583 19.16 -21.02 -1.92
C ASP A 583 17.98 -20.64 -2.84
N GLN A 584 17.75 -21.35 -3.95
CA GLN A 584 16.76 -20.97 -4.96
C GLN A 584 15.31 -21.16 -4.46
N ILE A 585 14.59 -20.06 -4.24
CA ILE A 585 13.16 -20.10 -3.91
C ILE A 585 12.34 -20.37 -5.18
N GLY A 586 12.57 -19.60 -6.25
CA GLY A 586 11.91 -19.85 -7.52
C GLY A 586 11.66 -18.59 -8.36
N LEU A 587 10.84 -18.77 -9.40
CA LEU A 587 10.40 -17.71 -10.30
C LEU A 587 8.91 -17.43 -10.07
N ASP A 588 8.59 -16.23 -9.62
CA ASP A 588 7.23 -15.72 -9.48
C ASP A 588 6.86 -14.94 -10.74
N LEU A 589 5.80 -15.37 -11.40
CA LEU A 589 5.22 -14.70 -12.56
C LEU A 589 3.83 -14.20 -12.20
N SER A 590 3.57 -12.92 -12.44
CA SER A 590 2.28 -12.33 -12.12
C SER A 590 1.79 -11.36 -13.18
N GLY A 591 0.47 -11.24 -13.28
CA GLY A 591 -0.20 -10.27 -14.12
C GLY A 591 -1.57 -9.93 -13.59
N GLY A 592 -1.98 -8.70 -13.78
CA GLY A 592 -3.27 -8.24 -13.33
C GLY A 592 -3.70 -6.95 -14.01
N PHE A 593 -4.86 -6.48 -13.60
CA PHE A 593 -5.46 -5.28 -14.15
C PHE A 593 -6.10 -4.42 -13.04
N GLU A 594 -6.16 -3.14 -13.32
CA GLU A 594 -6.98 -2.16 -12.60
C GLU A 594 -7.95 -1.52 -13.59
N TYR A 595 -9.24 -1.52 -13.26
CA TYR A 595 -10.28 -0.95 -14.10
C TYR A 595 -11.12 0.07 -13.33
N ARG A 596 -11.18 1.31 -13.84
CA ARG A 596 -11.93 2.44 -13.28
C ARG A 596 -13.02 2.89 -14.26
N PRO A 597 -14.21 2.28 -14.22
CA PRO A 597 -15.28 2.54 -15.21
C PRO A 597 -15.73 4.00 -15.25
N LEU A 598 -15.69 4.70 -14.12
CA LEU A 598 -16.15 6.08 -13.97
C LEU A 598 -15.03 7.13 -14.06
N LEU A 599 -13.77 6.71 -14.35
CA LEU A 599 -12.58 7.57 -14.34
C LEU A 599 -12.28 8.25 -13.00
N ASN A 600 -12.83 7.74 -11.93
CA ASN A 600 -12.63 8.20 -10.56
C ASN A 600 -12.48 7.00 -9.62
N ASN A 601 -12.39 7.25 -8.32
CA ASN A 601 -12.18 6.23 -7.30
C ASN A 601 -13.48 5.66 -6.70
N ASN A 602 -14.65 6.10 -7.16
CA ASN A 602 -15.93 5.63 -6.60
C ASN A 602 -16.23 4.17 -6.93
N VAL A 603 -15.76 3.70 -8.09
CA VAL A 603 -15.86 2.29 -8.49
C VAL A 603 -14.54 1.85 -9.08
N ILE A 604 -13.91 0.87 -8.45
CA ILE A 604 -12.64 0.31 -8.90
C ILE A 604 -12.72 -1.21 -8.86
N PHE A 605 -12.24 -1.84 -9.92
CA PHE A 605 -12.06 -3.29 -9.99
C PHE A 605 -10.59 -3.60 -10.19
N VAL A 606 -10.06 -4.49 -9.34
CA VAL A 606 -8.69 -4.98 -9.43
C VAL A 606 -8.73 -6.49 -9.51
N GLY A 607 -7.93 -7.07 -10.38
CA GLY A 607 -7.82 -8.51 -10.46
C GLY A 607 -6.44 -8.94 -10.89
N GLY A 608 -5.97 -10.08 -10.39
CA GLY A 608 -4.65 -10.58 -10.70
C GLY A 608 -4.54 -12.08 -10.58
N LEU A 609 -3.57 -12.61 -11.33
CA LEU A 609 -3.14 -14.00 -11.27
C LEU A 609 -1.64 -14.02 -11.02
N SER A 610 -1.20 -14.93 -10.19
CA SER A 610 0.22 -15.13 -9.91
C SER A 610 0.55 -16.61 -9.75
N GLY A 611 1.81 -16.96 -9.98
CA GLY A 611 2.29 -18.32 -9.83
C GLY A 611 3.75 -18.37 -9.46
N LEU A 612 4.11 -19.22 -8.52
CA LEU A 612 5.47 -19.53 -8.14
C LEU A 612 5.91 -20.84 -8.80
N ILE A 613 6.85 -20.75 -9.72
CA ILE A 613 7.60 -21.90 -10.23
C ILE A 613 8.69 -22.20 -9.24
N VAL A 614 8.52 -23.26 -8.46
CA VAL A 614 9.35 -23.56 -7.29
C VAL A 614 10.78 -23.94 -7.68
N GLY A 615 11.73 -23.33 -6.99
CA GLY A 615 13.17 -23.60 -7.14
C GLY A 615 13.64 -24.77 -6.27
N ASN A 616 14.93 -25.05 -6.36
CA ASN A 616 15.52 -26.20 -5.69
C ASN A 616 15.57 -26.04 -4.16
N GLY A 617 15.82 -24.85 -3.63
CA GLY A 617 15.82 -24.61 -2.19
C GLY A 617 14.45 -24.76 -1.57
N PHE A 618 13.42 -24.31 -2.26
CA PHE A 618 12.05 -24.53 -1.85
C PHE A 618 11.68 -26.01 -1.84
N ARG A 619 12.13 -26.79 -2.84
CA ARG A 619 11.95 -28.24 -2.86
C ARG A 619 12.71 -28.94 -1.76
N ASP A 620 13.95 -28.54 -1.46
CA ASP A 620 14.73 -29.13 -0.38
C ASP A 620 14.05 -28.97 0.98
N LEU A 621 13.35 -27.84 1.21
CA LEU A 621 12.60 -27.62 2.44
C LEU A 621 11.40 -28.57 2.59
N TYR A 622 10.69 -28.85 1.52
CA TYR A 622 9.37 -29.48 1.61
C TYR A 622 9.31 -30.91 1.06
N GLN A 623 10.12 -31.25 0.06
CA GLN A 623 10.12 -32.57 -0.57
C GLN A 623 10.44 -33.73 0.37
N PRO A 624 11.38 -33.63 1.33
CA PRO A 624 11.69 -34.75 2.22
C PRO A 624 10.52 -35.21 3.09
N LEU A 625 9.57 -34.32 3.32
CA LEU A 625 8.40 -34.60 4.16
C LEU A 625 7.18 -35.06 3.36
N GLN A 626 7.09 -34.67 2.07
CA GLN A 626 5.83 -34.71 1.33
C GLN A 626 5.92 -35.25 -0.11
N GLY A 627 7.10 -35.63 -0.61
CA GLY A 627 7.28 -36.04 -2.00
C GLY A 627 7.45 -34.84 -2.95
N ASP A 628 6.99 -34.97 -4.21
CA ASP A 628 7.20 -33.91 -5.21
C ASP A 628 6.42 -32.64 -4.88
N VAL A 629 7.13 -31.52 -4.81
CA VAL A 629 6.54 -30.19 -4.61
C VAL A 629 6.09 -29.62 -5.95
N SER A 630 4.78 -29.38 -6.09
CA SER A 630 4.20 -28.75 -7.27
C SER A 630 4.39 -27.23 -7.26
N ASN A 631 4.30 -26.62 -8.44
CA ASN A 631 4.22 -25.17 -8.56
C ASN A 631 2.94 -24.66 -7.89
N LEU A 632 3.01 -23.46 -7.33
CA LEU A 632 1.92 -22.84 -6.59
C LEU A 632 1.29 -21.73 -7.43
N ALA A 633 -0.02 -21.52 -7.28
CA ALA A 633 -0.77 -20.50 -8.00
C ALA A 633 -1.72 -19.76 -7.07
N ALA A 634 -2.01 -18.52 -7.41
CA ALA A 634 -3.02 -17.71 -6.76
C ALA A 634 -3.73 -16.80 -7.76
N GLY A 635 -4.97 -16.42 -7.43
CA GLY A 635 -5.72 -15.44 -8.19
C GLY A 635 -6.67 -14.69 -7.27
N PHE A 636 -6.86 -13.42 -7.53
CA PHE A 636 -7.76 -12.60 -6.75
C PHE A 636 -8.57 -11.65 -7.62
N PHE A 637 -9.69 -11.24 -7.09
CA PHE A 637 -10.54 -10.19 -7.63
C PHE A 637 -11.06 -9.32 -6.48
N GLU A 638 -10.90 -8.03 -6.61
CA GLU A 638 -11.37 -7.03 -5.67
C GLU A 638 -12.32 -6.05 -6.36
N ALA A 639 -13.43 -5.74 -5.71
CA ALA A 639 -14.35 -4.71 -6.11
C ALA A 639 -14.49 -3.68 -4.96
N SER A 640 -14.13 -2.44 -5.23
CA SER A 640 -14.19 -1.33 -4.29
C SER A 640 -15.24 -0.31 -4.75
N PHE A 641 -16.11 0.09 -3.81
CA PHE A 641 -17.15 1.09 -4.00
C PHE A 641 -16.99 2.16 -2.92
N GLU A 642 -16.95 3.42 -3.33
CA GLU A 642 -16.77 4.55 -2.41
C GLU A 642 -17.73 5.69 -2.74
N TYR A 643 -18.40 6.20 -1.65
CA TYR A 643 -19.22 7.40 -1.69
C TYR A 643 -18.50 8.57 -1.03
#